data_445b897a7c8c1e40e63f05b8847209d5
#
_entry.id   445b897a7c8c1e40e63f05b8847209d5
#
_cell.length_a   1.000
_cell.length_b   1.000
_cell.length_c   1.000
_cell.angle_alpha   90.00
_cell.angle_beta   90.00
_cell.angle_gamma   90.00
#
_symmetry.space_group_name_H-M   'P 1'
#
loop_
_entity.id
_entity.type
_entity.pdbx_description
1 polymer ?
#
loop_
_entity_poly.entity_id
_entity_poly.type
_entity_poly.pdbx_seq_one_letter_code
_entity_poly.pdbx_strand_id
1 'polypeptide(L)'
;MKKNQILTSCFAILCLIFTSCNSDDDFISTDPGVDPTNFELNGVLESDRILDPSQPYSLTGSYIVKAGATLTIPAGTQIISQVASNNYIAIEKGANIDIQGTQSLPVVMESVSGNQGDWGGLVVLGDAVTTEGVNATAEVGGFIYGGTNPSDSSGSINYLIIKNAGAQINAESQYNGLTLYAVGSGTSLNNIALLDGADDGVEFFGGSVSITNLYAENNQDDSVDWTEGWNGAITNTYVVHNNDGFSTAIEADGDNNNPTVTNFTAVSTVGGTALQFKKMSGATITGLSLTGYEVSVDMKDDGPLENVVIEGQPADPFSGYTTTSSVDLGLFDWVNSNQTGNASLLQGVVSETVTLDPSVAYSLTSSYIVQPGGKLIIPAGTKITANSGGTSVYIAVLKGGQIEINGTADNPVVMSSTTENPGDWGGLTICGDALTTEGVDAVAEIGGFIYGGNNPEDNSGKINYLVMLGTGAQINAESQYNGVSLYAVGSQTQISNVAVINGADDGIEFFGGSVATENLYLDNNQDDAVDWTEGWNGSATNTYVSHTTGNFSTALEADGDNGNPTLTNFTAIANPTGGTALQFKKLSGATMTNVLLTGYDTNVDMKDDGLIENVIVDGTPMSDPSDDVFNGTAVDISGWAWINARL
;
A
#
# COMPACT_ATOMS: atom_id res chain seq x y z
N MET A 1 -25.37 71.00 -6.45
CA MET A 1 -24.69 71.72 -7.54
C MET A 1 -23.92 70.72 -8.40
N LYS A 2 -24.26 70.72 -9.70
CA LYS A 2 -23.56 70.14 -10.90
C LYS A 2 -23.26 68.64 -10.83
N LYS A 3 -23.96 67.71 -11.51
CA LYS A 3 -24.17 67.40 -12.98
C LYS A 3 -22.85 67.30 -13.75
N ASN A 4 -22.65 66.09 -14.32
CA ASN A 4 -22.54 65.73 -15.76
C ASN A 4 -22.13 64.24 -15.81
N GLN A 5 -22.87 63.28 -16.35
CA GLN A 5 -23.36 62.96 -17.70
C GLN A 5 -22.24 62.59 -18.72
N ILE A 6 -22.36 61.32 -19.16
CA ILE A 6 -22.32 60.78 -20.55
C ILE A 6 -20.90 60.43 -21.09
N LEU A 7 -20.66 59.18 -21.49
CA LEU A 7 -20.89 58.72 -22.87
C LEU A 7 -20.68 57.22 -23.08
N THR A 8 -21.62 56.60 -23.74
CA THR A 8 -21.68 55.27 -24.31
C THR A 8 -20.71 55.16 -25.51
N SER A 9 -20.03 54.05 -25.70
CA SER A 9 -19.55 53.63 -27.01
C SER A 9 -19.57 52.12 -27.14
N CYS A 10 -20.46 51.62 -27.97
CA CYS A 10 -20.46 50.29 -28.56
C CYS A 10 -19.25 50.09 -29.48
N PHE A 11 -18.57 48.98 -29.35
CA PHE A 11 -17.76 48.42 -30.42
C PHE A 11 -18.13 46.95 -30.62
N ALA A 12 -18.77 46.69 -31.76
CA ALA A 12 -18.99 45.36 -32.29
C ALA A 12 -17.70 44.88 -32.96
N ILE A 13 -17.22 43.69 -32.61
CA ILE A 13 -16.20 42.97 -33.37
C ILE A 13 -16.69 41.59 -33.73
N LEU A 14 -16.68 41.40 -35.00
CA LEU A 14 -17.00 40.36 -35.94
C LEU A 14 -16.38 38.99 -35.57
N CYS A 15 -17.23 37.95 -35.48
CA CYS A 15 -16.85 36.55 -35.46
C CYS A 15 -16.21 36.14 -36.81
N LEU A 16 -15.00 35.60 -36.76
CA LEU A 16 -14.45 34.73 -37.78
C LEU A 16 -14.47 33.29 -37.29
N ILE A 17 -15.30 32.49 -37.93
CA ILE A 17 -15.41 31.05 -37.76
C ILE A 17 -14.26 30.40 -38.52
N PHE A 18 -13.37 29.70 -37.83
CA PHE A 18 -12.53 28.67 -38.44
C PHE A 18 -13.03 27.31 -37.98
N THR A 19 -13.64 26.58 -38.90
CA THR A 19 -13.90 25.16 -38.79
C THR A 19 -12.60 24.39 -38.97
N SER A 20 -12.16 23.69 -37.94
CA SER A 20 -11.20 22.61 -38.08
C SER A 20 -11.87 21.35 -37.50
N CYS A 21 -12.15 20.40 -38.39
CA CYS A 21 -12.51 19.04 -38.00
C CYS A 21 -11.27 18.34 -37.47
N ASN A 22 -11.30 17.88 -36.24
CA ASN A 22 -10.55 16.71 -35.80
C ASN A 22 -11.52 15.80 -35.05
N SER A 23 -11.59 14.58 -35.54
CA SER A 23 -12.32 13.47 -34.95
C SER A 23 -11.46 12.88 -33.85
N ASP A 24 -11.83 13.12 -32.61
CA ASP A 24 -11.50 12.27 -31.47
C ASP A 24 -12.81 12.07 -30.71
N ASP A 25 -13.23 10.82 -30.58
CA ASP A 25 -14.43 10.42 -29.87
C ASP A 25 -14.18 10.53 -28.35
N ASP A 26 -14.28 11.75 -27.83
CA ASP A 26 -14.41 11.96 -26.39
C ASP A 26 -15.85 11.66 -25.98
N PHE A 27 -16.02 10.66 -25.15
CA PHE A 27 -17.26 10.37 -24.44
C PHE A 27 -17.55 11.54 -23.48
N ILE A 28 -18.21 12.57 -23.95
CA ILE A 28 -18.73 13.64 -23.10
C ILE A 28 -20.02 13.13 -22.48
N SER A 29 -20.00 12.86 -21.16
CA SER A 29 -21.20 12.71 -20.34
C SER A 29 -22.08 13.94 -20.47
N THR A 30 -23.31 13.75 -20.93
CA THR A 30 -24.29 14.84 -21.13
C THR A 30 -25.22 15.01 -19.92
N ASP A 31 -24.71 14.89 -18.70
CA ASP A 31 -25.49 15.19 -17.48
C ASP A 31 -25.16 16.62 -17.00
N PRO A 32 -26.14 17.55 -16.96
CA PRO A 32 -25.88 18.94 -16.59
C PRO A 32 -25.88 19.13 -15.07
N GLY A 33 -24.93 18.54 -14.35
CA GLY A 33 -24.85 18.72 -12.91
C GLY A 33 -23.63 18.11 -12.22
N VAL A 34 -22.88 17.25 -12.88
CA VAL A 34 -21.70 16.60 -12.28
C VAL A 34 -20.43 17.17 -12.89
N ASP A 35 -19.62 17.81 -12.07
CA ASP A 35 -18.25 18.20 -12.45
C ASP A 35 -17.41 16.92 -12.60
N PRO A 36 -16.99 16.51 -13.82
CA PRO A 36 -16.20 15.30 -14.01
C PRO A 36 -14.78 15.37 -13.39
N THR A 37 -14.40 16.52 -12.86
CA THR A 37 -13.14 16.73 -12.13
C THR A 37 -13.32 16.69 -10.62
N ASN A 38 -14.53 16.44 -10.09
CA ASN A 38 -14.78 16.34 -8.66
C ASN A 38 -14.60 14.90 -8.16
N PHE A 39 -13.45 14.59 -7.62
CA PHE A 39 -13.11 13.32 -6.96
C PHE A 39 -13.34 13.33 -5.44
N GLU A 40 -14.15 14.26 -4.94
CA GLU A 40 -14.57 14.31 -3.54
C GLU A 40 -15.99 13.73 -3.39
N LEU A 41 -16.16 12.89 -2.37
CA LEU A 41 -17.46 12.37 -1.95
C LEU A 41 -17.84 13.00 -0.60
N ASN A 42 -18.87 13.87 -0.63
CA ASN A 42 -19.40 14.56 0.53
C ASN A 42 -20.80 15.09 0.21
N GLY A 43 -21.70 15.09 1.20
CA GLY A 43 -23.03 15.65 1.08
C GLY A 43 -24.06 14.69 0.48
N VAL A 44 -24.88 15.17 -0.45
CA VAL A 44 -26.11 14.47 -0.91
C VAL A 44 -26.08 14.28 -2.42
N LEU A 45 -26.37 13.04 -2.87
CA LEU A 45 -26.59 12.71 -4.27
C LEU A 45 -28.10 12.60 -4.55
N GLU A 46 -28.65 13.52 -5.33
CA GLU A 46 -30.09 13.58 -5.66
C GLU A 46 -30.43 13.06 -7.07
N SER A 47 -29.43 12.75 -7.88
CA SER A 47 -29.55 12.20 -9.25
C SER A 47 -28.49 11.15 -9.48
N ASP A 48 -28.65 10.35 -10.54
CA ASP A 48 -27.69 9.29 -10.88
C ASP A 48 -26.27 9.85 -11.07
N ARG A 49 -25.29 9.13 -10.54
CA ARG A 49 -23.87 9.43 -10.71
C ARG A 49 -23.07 8.17 -10.99
N ILE A 50 -22.22 8.23 -11.99
CA ILE A 50 -21.23 7.20 -12.30
C ILE A 50 -19.87 7.75 -11.90
N LEU A 51 -19.13 7.02 -11.06
CA LEU A 51 -17.76 7.39 -10.69
C LEU A 51 -16.77 7.06 -11.81
N ASP A 52 -15.68 7.82 -11.88
CA ASP A 52 -14.58 7.58 -12.83
C ASP A 52 -13.45 6.80 -12.10
N PRO A 53 -13.13 5.56 -12.51
CA PRO A 53 -12.11 4.76 -11.84
C PRO A 53 -10.67 5.21 -12.13
N SER A 54 -10.46 6.24 -12.96
CA SER A 54 -9.13 6.72 -13.33
C SER A 54 -8.36 7.43 -12.21
N GLN A 55 -9.07 7.86 -11.15
CA GLN A 55 -8.51 8.54 -9.98
C GLN A 55 -9.22 8.07 -8.69
N PRO A 56 -8.52 8.01 -7.55
CA PRO A 56 -9.16 7.72 -6.27
C PRO A 56 -10.07 8.86 -5.83
N TYR A 57 -11.19 8.50 -5.21
CA TYR A 57 -12.12 9.43 -4.57
C TYR A 57 -11.76 9.63 -3.10
N SER A 58 -11.81 10.87 -2.61
CA SER A 58 -11.67 11.20 -1.19
C SER A 58 -13.05 11.34 -0.54
N LEU A 59 -13.36 10.49 0.44
CA LEU A 59 -14.56 10.62 1.27
C LEU A 59 -14.24 11.54 2.44
N THR A 60 -14.78 12.77 2.42
CA THR A 60 -14.48 13.84 3.40
C THR A 60 -15.66 14.18 4.32
N GLY A 61 -16.77 13.46 4.19
CA GLY A 61 -17.97 13.58 5.00
C GLY A 61 -18.93 12.45 4.70
N SER A 62 -20.16 12.50 5.23
CA SER A 62 -21.21 11.57 4.82
C SER A 62 -21.60 11.80 3.36
N TYR A 63 -21.69 10.72 2.58
CA TYR A 63 -22.18 10.77 1.20
C TYR A 63 -23.47 9.98 1.09
N ILE A 64 -24.59 10.70 0.93
CA ILE A 64 -25.95 10.14 1.08
C ILE A 64 -26.63 10.11 -0.28
N VAL A 65 -26.94 8.91 -0.78
CA VAL A 65 -27.69 8.70 -2.03
C VAL A 65 -29.18 8.72 -1.70
N LYS A 66 -29.91 9.68 -2.26
CA LYS A 66 -31.32 9.91 -2.02
C LYS A 66 -32.21 9.00 -2.84
N ALA A 67 -33.41 8.74 -2.33
CA ALA A 67 -34.47 7.99 -3.02
C ALA A 67 -34.64 8.45 -4.47
N GLY A 68 -34.58 7.52 -5.41
CA GLY A 68 -34.68 7.75 -6.86
C GLY A 68 -33.33 7.99 -7.56
N ALA A 69 -32.24 8.18 -6.83
CA ALA A 69 -30.89 8.27 -7.40
C ALA A 69 -30.16 6.91 -7.36
N THR A 70 -29.24 6.71 -8.29
CA THR A 70 -28.33 5.57 -8.36
C THR A 70 -26.88 6.03 -8.29
N LEU A 71 -26.10 5.45 -7.39
CA LEU A 71 -24.64 5.59 -7.38
C LEU A 71 -24.02 4.37 -8.07
N THR A 72 -23.41 4.56 -9.24
CA THR A 72 -22.68 3.52 -9.97
C THR A 72 -21.18 3.65 -9.71
N ILE A 73 -20.57 2.55 -9.27
CA ILE A 73 -19.15 2.49 -8.93
C ILE A 73 -18.49 1.43 -9.83
N PRO A 74 -17.80 1.83 -10.92
CA PRO A 74 -17.16 0.92 -11.85
C PRO A 74 -15.99 0.13 -11.24
N ALA A 75 -15.60 -0.95 -11.92
CA ALA A 75 -14.47 -1.80 -11.52
C ALA A 75 -13.16 -0.99 -11.35
N GLY A 76 -12.42 -1.30 -10.29
CA GLY A 76 -11.15 -0.65 -9.97
C GLY A 76 -11.29 0.72 -9.31
N THR A 77 -12.51 1.21 -9.09
CA THR A 77 -12.72 2.47 -8.34
C THR A 77 -12.25 2.32 -6.91
N GLN A 78 -11.65 3.39 -6.41
CA GLN A 78 -11.14 3.46 -5.06
C GLN A 78 -11.74 4.66 -4.34
N ILE A 79 -12.15 4.42 -3.10
CA ILE A 79 -12.71 5.42 -2.22
C ILE A 79 -11.89 5.40 -0.93
N ILE A 80 -11.17 6.50 -0.69
CA ILE A 80 -10.29 6.67 0.47
C ILE A 80 -10.96 7.63 1.44
N SER A 81 -11.40 7.11 2.58
CA SER A 81 -11.99 7.95 3.62
C SER A 81 -10.94 8.70 4.41
N GLN A 82 -11.17 9.98 4.65
CA GLN A 82 -10.48 10.71 5.71
C GLN A 82 -10.92 10.18 7.07
N VAL A 83 -10.06 10.31 8.08
CA VAL A 83 -10.35 9.81 9.44
C VAL A 83 -11.41 10.69 10.10
N ALA A 84 -12.63 10.19 10.18
CA ALA A 84 -13.73 10.81 10.93
C ALA A 84 -14.90 9.84 11.10
N SER A 85 -15.50 9.77 12.28
CA SER A 85 -16.65 8.91 12.57
C SER A 85 -17.92 9.28 11.80
N ASN A 86 -18.00 10.46 11.22
CA ASN A 86 -19.12 10.90 10.38
C ASN A 86 -18.86 10.73 8.87
N ASN A 87 -17.76 10.09 8.49
CA ASN A 87 -17.49 9.74 7.11
C ASN A 87 -18.09 8.34 6.83
N TYR A 88 -19.12 8.28 6.03
CA TYR A 88 -19.77 7.03 5.61
C TYR A 88 -20.50 7.23 4.27
N ILE A 89 -20.83 6.12 3.60
CA ILE A 89 -21.71 6.16 2.43
C ILE A 89 -23.04 5.53 2.81
N ALA A 90 -24.15 6.24 2.58
CA ALA A 90 -25.49 5.75 2.87
C ALA A 90 -26.37 5.75 1.62
N ILE A 91 -27.05 4.62 1.38
CA ILE A 91 -28.01 4.43 0.31
C ILE A 91 -29.39 4.42 0.96
N GLU A 92 -30.14 5.52 0.86
CA GLU A 92 -31.45 5.64 1.48
C GLU A 92 -32.48 4.69 0.86
N LYS A 93 -33.53 4.38 1.62
CA LYS A 93 -34.65 3.60 1.14
C LYS A 93 -35.22 4.17 -0.16
N GLY A 94 -35.23 3.36 -1.24
CA GLY A 94 -35.65 3.78 -2.58
C GLY A 94 -34.56 4.41 -3.45
N ALA A 95 -33.33 4.48 -2.95
CA ALA A 95 -32.14 4.73 -3.75
C ALA A 95 -31.48 3.42 -4.21
N ASN A 96 -30.50 3.49 -5.12
CA ASN A 96 -29.76 2.33 -5.57
C ASN A 96 -28.25 2.55 -5.51
N ILE A 97 -27.55 1.44 -5.29
CA ILE A 97 -26.10 1.35 -5.49
C ILE A 97 -25.79 0.26 -6.52
N ASP A 98 -24.85 0.51 -7.44
CA ASP A 98 -24.41 -0.46 -8.42
C ASP A 98 -22.86 -0.52 -8.42
N ILE A 99 -22.30 -1.46 -7.65
CA ILE A 99 -20.85 -1.70 -7.57
C ILE A 99 -20.49 -2.80 -8.57
N GLN A 100 -19.71 -2.44 -9.57
CA GLN A 100 -19.38 -3.25 -10.74
C GLN A 100 -17.95 -3.80 -10.70
N GLY A 101 -17.39 -4.07 -9.52
CA GLY A 101 -16.07 -4.67 -9.38
C GLY A 101 -15.94 -6.00 -10.12
N THR A 102 -14.71 -6.39 -10.42
CA THR A 102 -14.35 -7.69 -10.99
C THR A 102 -13.28 -8.36 -10.16
N GLN A 103 -13.04 -9.64 -10.37
CA GLN A 103 -11.99 -10.38 -9.67
C GLN A 103 -10.60 -9.70 -9.79
N SER A 104 -10.28 -9.18 -10.97
CA SER A 104 -9.00 -8.50 -11.22
C SER A 104 -8.99 -7.01 -10.87
N LEU A 105 -10.17 -6.38 -10.76
CA LEU A 105 -10.34 -4.96 -10.48
C LEU A 105 -11.52 -4.78 -9.51
N PRO A 106 -11.40 -5.18 -8.24
CA PRO A 106 -12.44 -4.93 -7.25
C PRO A 106 -12.58 -3.43 -6.97
N VAL A 107 -13.73 -3.05 -6.43
CA VAL A 107 -13.87 -1.73 -5.81
C VAL A 107 -13.32 -1.81 -4.40
N VAL A 108 -12.51 -0.83 -4.00
CA VAL A 108 -11.91 -0.76 -2.66
C VAL A 108 -12.38 0.50 -1.94
N MET A 109 -12.86 0.34 -0.72
CA MET A 109 -13.21 1.42 0.20
C MET A 109 -12.37 1.23 1.48
N GLU A 110 -11.51 2.19 1.79
CA GLU A 110 -10.59 2.08 2.92
C GLU A 110 -10.32 3.44 3.57
N SER A 111 -9.70 3.46 4.74
CA SER A 111 -9.28 4.72 5.38
C SER A 111 -7.87 5.14 4.93
N VAL A 112 -7.61 6.45 4.99
CA VAL A 112 -6.29 7.02 4.68
C VAL A 112 -5.20 6.60 5.67
N SER A 113 -5.56 6.29 6.92
CA SER A 113 -4.60 5.93 7.97
C SER A 113 -4.47 4.41 8.18
N GLY A 114 -5.42 3.61 7.68
CA GLY A 114 -5.44 2.16 7.82
C GLY A 114 -5.75 1.63 9.22
N ASN A 115 -6.23 2.47 10.15
CA ASN A 115 -6.62 2.00 11.48
C ASN A 115 -8.10 1.58 11.52
N GLN A 116 -8.40 0.58 12.33
CA GLN A 116 -9.76 0.13 12.59
C GLN A 116 -10.62 1.25 13.15
N GLY A 117 -11.86 1.39 12.68
CA GLY A 117 -12.80 2.40 13.16
C GLY A 117 -12.54 3.82 12.66
N ASP A 118 -11.73 4.01 11.66
CA ASP A 118 -11.44 5.33 11.11
C ASP A 118 -12.64 5.99 10.42
N TRP A 119 -13.61 5.20 9.93
CA TRP A 119 -14.77 5.67 9.19
C TRP A 119 -15.98 4.73 9.34
N GLY A 120 -17.15 5.16 8.87
CA GLY A 120 -18.43 4.51 9.16
C GLY A 120 -18.88 3.43 8.17
N GLY A 121 -18.08 3.07 7.14
CA GLY A 121 -18.44 1.99 6.21
C GLY A 121 -19.55 2.34 5.22
N LEU A 122 -20.23 1.29 4.72
CA LEU A 122 -21.33 1.37 3.75
C LEU A 122 -22.65 0.96 4.40
N VAL A 123 -23.64 1.84 4.36
CA VAL A 123 -24.99 1.63 4.92
C VAL A 123 -26.02 1.55 3.78
N VAL A 124 -26.82 0.48 3.73
CA VAL A 124 -27.87 0.29 2.72
C VAL A 124 -29.22 0.09 3.42
N LEU A 125 -30.22 0.89 3.04
CA LEU A 125 -31.55 0.88 3.66
C LEU A 125 -32.60 0.47 2.63
N GLY A 126 -33.41 -0.54 2.96
CA GLY A 126 -34.43 -1.12 2.10
C GLY A 126 -35.85 -0.96 2.62
N ASP A 127 -36.79 -1.50 1.84
CA ASP A 127 -38.24 -1.49 2.11
C ASP A 127 -38.80 -2.89 2.45
N ALA A 128 -37.88 -3.84 2.82
CA ALA A 128 -38.32 -5.18 3.22
C ALA A 128 -38.84 -5.22 4.66
N VAL A 129 -39.21 -6.42 5.11
CA VAL A 129 -39.82 -6.63 6.43
C VAL A 129 -38.76 -6.67 7.52
N THR A 130 -39.02 -5.98 8.63
CA THR A 130 -38.25 -6.04 9.88
C THR A 130 -39.23 -6.13 11.06
N THR A 131 -38.78 -6.70 12.20
CA THR A 131 -39.58 -6.76 13.42
C THR A 131 -39.84 -5.37 14.02
N GLU A 132 -39.04 -4.37 13.70
CA GLU A 132 -39.24 -2.97 14.09
C GLU A 132 -40.36 -2.28 13.31
N GLY A 133 -40.89 -2.93 12.27
CA GLY A 133 -42.06 -2.50 11.52
C GLY A 133 -41.75 -1.56 10.35
N VAL A 134 -42.82 -0.92 9.84
CA VAL A 134 -42.71 -0.05 8.67
C VAL A 134 -42.20 1.33 9.07
N ASN A 135 -41.20 1.83 8.33
CA ASN A 135 -40.57 3.12 8.60
C ASN A 135 -39.89 3.19 9.99
N ALA A 136 -39.23 2.13 10.39
CA ALA A 136 -38.34 2.14 11.54
C ALA A 136 -37.20 3.16 11.36
N THR A 137 -36.56 3.52 12.47
CA THR A 137 -35.44 4.48 12.46
C THR A 137 -34.17 3.74 12.76
N ALA A 138 -33.20 3.84 11.86
CA ALA A 138 -31.88 3.24 12.03
C ALA A 138 -31.11 3.89 13.19
N GLU A 139 -30.34 3.12 13.91
CA GLU A 139 -29.48 3.59 15.01
C GLU A 139 -28.36 4.50 14.51
N VAL A 140 -27.88 4.29 13.27
CA VAL A 140 -26.90 5.15 12.63
C VAL A 140 -27.57 6.16 11.69
N GLY A 141 -27.16 7.41 11.74
CA GLY A 141 -27.64 8.48 10.87
C GLY A 141 -29.11 8.86 11.00
N GLY A 142 -29.91 8.15 11.80
CA GLY A 142 -31.35 8.39 11.97
C GLY A 142 -32.16 8.17 10.69
N PHE A 143 -31.69 7.35 9.78
CA PHE A 143 -32.35 7.04 8.50
C PHE A 143 -33.64 6.20 8.71
N ILE A 144 -34.56 6.32 7.76
CA ILE A 144 -35.81 5.54 7.77
C ILE A 144 -35.64 4.29 6.90
N TYR A 145 -36.00 3.12 7.45
CA TYR A 145 -35.94 1.83 6.76
C TYR A 145 -37.19 0.97 7.05
N GLY A 146 -37.24 -0.19 6.41
CA GLY A 146 -38.32 -1.15 6.65
C GLY A 146 -39.63 -0.83 5.97
N GLY A 147 -40.33 -1.86 5.57
CA GLY A 147 -41.61 -1.78 4.88
C GLY A 147 -42.31 -3.12 4.77
N THR A 148 -42.91 -3.40 3.62
CA THR A 148 -43.71 -4.61 3.38
C THR A 148 -43.30 -5.35 2.10
N ASN A 149 -42.20 -4.96 1.45
CA ASN A 149 -41.74 -5.55 0.20
C ASN A 149 -40.53 -6.47 0.41
N PRO A 150 -40.73 -7.77 0.66
CA PRO A 150 -39.58 -8.68 0.85
C PRO A 150 -38.70 -8.83 -0.40
N SER A 151 -39.19 -8.42 -1.58
CA SER A 151 -38.44 -8.43 -2.84
C SER A 151 -37.89 -7.05 -3.21
N ASP A 152 -37.75 -6.15 -2.25
CA ASP A 152 -37.15 -4.85 -2.42
C ASP A 152 -35.74 -4.99 -3.03
N SER A 153 -35.36 -4.00 -3.82
CA SER A 153 -34.03 -3.94 -4.43
C SER A 153 -33.39 -2.59 -4.18
N SER A 154 -32.24 -2.62 -3.54
CA SER A 154 -31.35 -1.46 -3.39
C SER A 154 -30.17 -1.47 -4.37
N GLY A 155 -30.23 -2.36 -5.40
CA GLY A 155 -29.23 -2.45 -6.46
C GLY A 155 -28.35 -3.70 -6.42
N SER A 156 -27.07 -3.56 -6.77
CA SER A 156 -26.12 -4.69 -6.85
C SER A 156 -24.73 -4.31 -6.31
N ILE A 157 -24.09 -5.26 -5.65
CA ILE A 157 -22.70 -5.15 -5.18
C ILE A 157 -21.94 -6.39 -5.62
N ASN A 158 -20.86 -6.21 -6.36
CA ASN A 158 -20.03 -7.29 -6.82
C ASN A 158 -18.54 -6.92 -6.75
N TYR A 159 -17.71 -7.79 -6.16
CA TYR A 159 -16.29 -7.59 -5.89
C TYR A 159 -16.00 -6.26 -5.18
N LEU A 160 -16.41 -6.18 -3.92
CA LEU A 160 -16.19 -5.05 -3.02
C LEU A 160 -15.26 -5.45 -1.88
N ILE A 161 -14.26 -4.62 -1.59
CA ILE A 161 -13.43 -4.70 -0.39
C ILE A 161 -13.72 -3.45 0.47
N ILE A 162 -14.09 -3.65 1.73
CA ILE A 162 -14.20 -2.59 2.74
C ILE A 162 -13.16 -2.85 3.82
N LYS A 163 -12.36 -1.83 4.17
CA LYS A 163 -11.34 -1.92 5.23
C LYS A 163 -11.47 -0.79 6.23
N ASN A 164 -11.07 -1.09 7.46
CA ASN A 164 -10.87 -0.11 8.54
C ASN A 164 -12.14 0.67 8.92
N ALA A 165 -13.32 0.14 8.60
CA ALA A 165 -14.61 0.72 8.98
C ALA A 165 -14.97 0.43 10.45
N GLY A 166 -16.19 0.71 10.87
CA GLY A 166 -16.66 0.44 12.23
C GLY A 166 -16.46 1.62 13.19
N ALA A 167 -16.56 2.86 12.70
CA ALA A 167 -16.37 4.04 13.54
C ALA A 167 -17.42 4.14 14.64
N GLN A 168 -16.97 4.39 15.88
CA GLN A 168 -17.87 4.58 17.02
C GLN A 168 -18.58 5.94 16.95
N ILE A 169 -19.92 5.92 17.10
CA ILE A 169 -20.77 7.11 17.16
C ILE A 169 -20.92 7.58 18.60
N ASN A 170 -21.24 6.66 19.50
CA ASN A 170 -21.41 6.89 20.93
C ASN A 170 -21.15 5.57 21.70
N ALA A 171 -21.47 5.51 22.99
CA ALA A 171 -21.23 4.33 23.82
C ALA A 171 -22.14 3.13 23.47
N GLU A 172 -23.19 3.32 22.69
CA GLU A 172 -24.25 2.33 22.42
C GLU A 172 -24.43 2.05 20.91
N SER A 173 -23.75 2.80 20.03
CA SER A 173 -23.93 2.70 18.57
C SER A 173 -22.60 2.85 17.85
N GLN A 174 -22.33 1.93 16.94
CA GLN A 174 -21.19 1.94 16.03
C GLN A 174 -21.67 1.71 14.59
N TYR A 175 -20.79 2.02 13.65
CA TYR A 175 -20.98 1.60 12.26
C TYR A 175 -20.30 0.25 12.06
N ASN A 176 -20.79 -0.52 11.11
CA ASN A 176 -20.17 -1.78 10.65
C ASN A 176 -19.36 -1.57 9.36
N GLY A 177 -18.70 -2.62 8.89
CA GLY A 177 -18.16 -2.62 7.54
C GLY A 177 -19.26 -2.42 6.49
N LEU A 178 -20.26 -3.28 6.51
CA LEU A 178 -21.45 -3.24 5.68
C LEU A 178 -22.71 -3.37 6.55
N THR A 179 -23.53 -2.34 6.62
CA THR A 179 -24.78 -2.33 7.39
C THR A 179 -25.99 -2.43 6.46
N LEU A 180 -26.89 -3.38 6.69
CA LEU A 180 -28.02 -3.74 5.82
C LEU A 180 -29.36 -3.64 6.58
N TYR A 181 -30.02 -2.49 6.52
CA TYR A 181 -31.31 -2.25 7.17
C TYR A 181 -32.49 -2.66 6.28
N ALA A 182 -33.20 -3.72 6.62
CA ALA A 182 -34.38 -4.23 5.91
C ALA A 182 -34.20 -4.30 4.38
N VAL A 183 -33.01 -4.75 3.93
CA VAL A 183 -32.71 -4.93 2.50
C VAL A 183 -33.41 -6.18 1.98
N GLY A 184 -34.07 -6.08 0.82
CA GLY A 184 -34.87 -7.16 0.27
C GLY A 184 -34.11 -8.09 -0.68
N SER A 185 -34.73 -9.24 -0.98
CA SER A 185 -34.15 -10.30 -1.83
C SER A 185 -33.94 -9.91 -3.30
N GLY A 186 -34.42 -8.75 -3.73
CA GLY A 186 -34.14 -8.20 -5.06
C GLY A 186 -32.75 -7.57 -5.17
N THR A 187 -32.08 -7.30 -4.04
CA THR A 187 -30.71 -6.78 -4.00
C THR A 187 -29.71 -7.92 -4.18
N SER A 188 -28.71 -7.72 -5.03
CA SER A 188 -27.69 -8.73 -5.36
C SER A 188 -26.36 -8.41 -4.68
N LEU A 189 -25.90 -9.26 -3.76
CA LEU A 189 -24.64 -9.08 -3.03
C LEU A 189 -23.72 -10.29 -3.27
N ASN A 190 -22.59 -10.06 -3.96
CA ASN A 190 -21.65 -11.14 -4.30
C ASN A 190 -20.22 -10.68 -4.15
N ASN A 191 -19.33 -11.61 -3.75
CA ASN A 191 -17.89 -11.37 -3.68
C ASN A 191 -17.57 -10.11 -2.85
N ILE A 192 -17.78 -10.20 -1.54
CA ILE A 192 -17.57 -9.11 -0.60
C ILE A 192 -16.46 -9.50 0.39
N ALA A 193 -15.54 -8.59 0.66
CA ALA A 193 -14.50 -8.74 1.66
C ALA A 193 -14.58 -7.58 2.68
N LEU A 194 -14.57 -7.90 3.97
CA LEU A 194 -14.72 -6.99 5.09
C LEU A 194 -13.54 -7.20 6.04
N LEU A 195 -12.63 -6.22 6.10
CA LEU A 195 -11.30 -6.40 6.66
C LEU A 195 -11.00 -5.34 7.73
N ASP A 196 -10.45 -5.79 8.84
CA ASP A 196 -9.90 -4.91 9.88
C ASP A 196 -10.90 -3.82 10.34
N GLY A 197 -12.18 -4.20 10.53
CA GLY A 197 -13.22 -3.34 11.11
C GLY A 197 -13.08 -3.23 12.63
N ALA A 198 -13.55 -2.11 13.22
CA ALA A 198 -13.60 -1.93 14.67
C ALA A 198 -14.94 -2.38 15.28
N ASP A 199 -15.86 -2.83 14.46
CA ASP A 199 -17.16 -3.40 14.80
C ASP A 199 -17.43 -4.56 13.86
N ASP A 200 -18.70 -4.90 13.57
CA ASP A 200 -19.02 -6.04 12.72
C ASP A 200 -18.50 -5.90 11.30
N GLY A 201 -18.18 -7.05 10.72
CA GLY A 201 -17.91 -7.11 9.29
C GLY A 201 -19.19 -6.74 8.52
N VAL A 202 -20.25 -7.55 8.66
CA VAL A 202 -21.58 -7.25 8.11
C VAL A 202 -22.66 -7.47 9.16
N GLU A 203 -23.62 -6.53 9.24
CA GLU A 203 -24.79 -6.67 10.10
C GLU A 203 -26.10 -6.50 9.31
N PHE A 204 -27.05 -7.42 9.59
CA PHE A 204 -28.37 -7.48 8.96
C PHE A 204 -29.46 -7.10 9.98
N PHE A 205 -30.09 -5.96 9.80
CA PHE A 205 -31.26 -5.51 10.56
C PHE A 205 -32.54 -5.90 9.82
N GLY A 206 -33.03 -7.12 10.01
CA GLY A 206 -34.18 -7.61 9.27
C GLY A 206 -33.95 -7.79 7.78
N GLY A 207 -35.04 -7.86 7.00
CA GLY A 207 -34.96 -8.05 5.55
C GLY A 207 -34.75 -9.50 5.11
N SER A 208 -34.44 -9.66 3.83
CA SER A 208 -34.30 -10.98 3.17
C SER A 208 -33.19 -11.05 2.13
N VAL A 209 -32.28 -10.07 2.14
CA VAL A 209 -31.12 -10.06 1.25
C VAL A 209 -30.19 -11.22 1.57
N SER A 210 -29.49 -11.73 0.55
CA SER A 210 -28.52 -12.82 0.67
C SER A 210 -27.16 -12.39 0.15
N ILE A 211 -26.08 -12.93 0.75
CA ILE A 211 -24.69 -12.74 0.30
C ILE A 211 -24.12 -14.05 -0.19
N THR A 212 -23.44 -14.01 -1.33
CA THR A 212 -22.65 -15.14 -1.87
C THR A 212 -21.19 -14.75 -1.95
N ASN A 213 -20.29 -15.64 -1.46
CA ASN A 213 -18.84 -15.44 -1.38
C ASN A 213 -18.48 -14.23 -0.50
N LEU A 214 -18.56 -14.43 0.81
CA LEU A 214 -18.19 -13.47 1.83
C LEU A 214 -16.84 -13.84 2.47
N TYR A 215 -15.91 -12.92 2.49
CA TYR A 215 -14.65 -12.99 3.23
C TYR A 215 -14.65 -11.97 4.36
N ALA A 216 -14.36 -12.40 5.58
CA ALA A 216 -14.26 -11.49 6.73
C ALA A 216 -12.97 -11.80 7.52
N GLU A 217 -12.17 -10.77 7.81
CA GLU A 217 -10.91 -10.92 8.51
C GLU A 217 -10.72 -9.83 9.55
N ASN A 218 -10.41 -10.24 10.80
CA ASN A 218 -10.00 -9.37 11.91
C ASN A 218 -10.97 -8.20 12.23
N ASN A 219 -12.28 -8.37 12.02
CA ASN A 219 -13.27 -7.43 12.53
C ASN A 219 -13.37 -7.59 14.06
N GLN A 220 -13.52 -6.49 14.81
CA GLN A 220 -13.34 -6.50 16.28
C GLN A 220 -14.54 -7.00 17.05
N ASP A 221 -15.77 -6.75 16.61
CA ASP A 221 -16.94 -7.38 17.24
C ASP A 221 -17.26 -8.67 16.50
N ASP A 222 -18.24 -8.74 15.66
CA ASP A 222 -18.61 -9.97 14.99
C ASP A 222 -18.25 -9.93 13.49
N SER A 223 -17.93 -11.09 12.92
CA SER A 223 -17.68 -11.12 11.48
C SER A 223 -18.97 -11.04 10.68
N VAL A 224 -20.03 -11.66 11.19
CA VAL A 224 -21.40 -11.65 10.64
C VAL A 224 -22.38 -11.56 11.80
N ASP A 225 -23.19 -10.51 11.83
CA ASP A 225 -24.28 -10.38 12.78
C ASP A 225 -25.64 -10.23 12.09
N TRP A 226 -26.70 -10.67 12.76
CA TRP A 226 -28.09 -10.40 12.34
C TRP A 226 -29.06 -10.29 13.51
N THR A 227 -30.00 -9.39 13.32
CA THR A 227 -31.08 -9.10 14.26
C THR A 227 -32.38 -8.85 13.52
N GLU A 228 -33.41 -8.43 14.23
CA GLU A 228 -34.70 -7.96 13.69
C GLU A 228 -35.40 -8.92 12.74
N GLY A 229 -35.13 -10.23 12.90
CA GLY A 229 -35.81 -11.26 12.12
C GLY A 229 -35.36 -11.36 10.66
N TRP A 230 -34.08 -11.09 10.38
CA TRP A 230 -33.51 -11.38 9.07
C TRP A 230 -33.72 -12.85 8.66
N ASN A 231 -34.09 -13.09 7.41
CA ASN A 231 -34.39 -14.43 6.89
C ASN A 231 -33.77 -14.73 5.51
N GLY A 232 -32.69 -14.04 5.18
CA GLY A 232 -31.92 -14.28 3.96
C GLY A 232 -31.01 -15.50 4.06
N ALA A 233 -29.95 -15.48 3.25
CA ALA A 233 -28.94 -16.53 3.23
C ALA A 233 -27.51 -15.98 3.07
N ILE A 234 -26.54 -16.65 3.66
CA ILE A 234 -25.13 -16.49 3.33
C ILE A 234 -24.57 -17.80 2.79
N THR A 235 -23.79 -17.71 1.72
CA THR A 235 -23.26 -18.90 1.03
C THR A 235 -21.78 -18.70 0.71
N ASN A 236 -20.95 -19.70 0.99
CA ASN A 236 -19.49 -19.68 0.83
C ASN A 236 -18.87 -18.52 1.63
N THR A 237 -18.82 -18.66 2.93
CA THR A 237 -18.22 -17.66 3.83
C THR A 237 -16.94 -18.18 4.43
N TYR A 238 -15.89 -17.35 4.40
CA TYR A 238 -14.62 -17.63 5.05
C TYR A 238 -14.28 -16.52 6.04
N VAL A 239 -14.13 -16.88 7.31
CA VAL A 239 -13.81 -15.96 8.42
C VAL A 239 -12.45 -16.28 8.99
N VAL A 240 -11.64 -15.25 9.26
CA VAL A 240 -10.28 -15.37 9.83
C VAL A 240 -10.13 -14.42 11.03
N HIS A 241 -9.74 -14.98 12.17
CA HIS A 241 -9.37 -14.22 13.36
C HIS A 241 -7.92 -14.50 13.73
N ASN A 242 -7.02 -13.60 13.38
CA ASN A 242 -5.59 -13.66 13.70
C ASN A 242 -5.20 -12.76 14.88
N ASN A 243 -6.07 -11.80 15.24
CA ASN A 243 -5.87 -10.81 16.27
C ASN A 243 -6.89 -10.99 17.40
N ASP A 244 -6.48 -10.71 18.64
CA ASP A 244 -7.40 -10.59 19.79
C ASP A 244 -8.34 -9.37 19.56
N GLY A 245 -9.53 -9.44 20.15
CA GLY A 245 -10.47 -8.30 20.19
C GLY A 245 -11.76 -8.52 19.43
N PHE A 246 -11.92 -9.63 18.71
CA PHE A 246 -13.21 -10.03 18.15
C PHE A 246 -14.14 -10.64 19.22
N SER A 247 -15.46 -10.57 19.00
CA SER A 247 -16.49 -11.25 19.79
C SER A 247 -16.76 -12.64 19.23
N THR A 248 -17.31 -12.74 17.99
CA THR A 248 -17.62 -14.03 17.37
C THR A 248 -17.43 -14.04 15.86
N ALA A 249 -17.49 -15.23 15.24
CA ALA A 249 -17.57 -15.35 13.79
C ALA A 249 -18.98 -15.17 13.27
N ILE A 250 -19.99 -15.59 14.08
CA ILE A 250 -21.40 -15.30 13.87
C ILE A 250 -22.02 -14.90 15.21
N GLU A 251 -22.69 -13.76 15.27
CA GLU A 251 -23.67 -13.43 16.29
C GLU A 251 -25.08 -13.40 15.69
N ALA A 252 -26.10 -13.70 16.49
CA ALA A 252 -27.49 -13.56 16.14
C ALA A 252 -28.31 -13.17 17.34
N ASP A 253 -29.19 -12.18 17.20
CA ASP A 253 -30.06 -11.70 18.26
C ASP A 253 -31.53 -11.60 17.76
N GLY A 254 -32.48 -11.56 18.71
CA GLY A 254 -33.88 -11.33 18.47
C GLY A 254 -34.70 -12.54 18.01
N ASP A 255 -35.57 -12.37 17.05
CA ASP A 255 -36.52 -13.39 16.59
C ASP A 255 -35.87 -14.34 15.55
N ASN A 256 -36.16 -15.64 15.68
CA ASN A 256 -35.69 -16.61 14.70
C ASN A 256 -36.61 -16.65 13.49
N ASN A 257 -36.19 -16.06 12.38
CA ASN A 257 -36.80 -16.22 11.05
C ASN A 257 -36.07 -17.28 10.21
N ASN A 258 -35.19 -18.07 10.84
CA ASN A 258 -34.48 -19.21 10.27
C ASN A 258 -33.69 -18.89 8.99
N PRO A 259 -32.73 -17.94 9.04
CA PRO A 259 -31.85 -17.69 7.92
C PRO A 259 -31.01 -18.94 7.60
N THR A 260 -30.46 -18.98 6.39
CA THR A 260 -29.68 -20.13 5.93
C THR A 260 -28.20 -19.77 5.82
N VAL A 261 -27.34 -20.63 6.37
CA VAL A 261 -25.89 -20.52 6.23
C VAL A 261 -25.38 -21.78 5.52
N THR A 262 -24.75 -21.61 4.37
CA THR A 262 -24.27 -22.74 3.56
C THR A 262 -22.78 -22.57 3.25
N ASN A 263 -21.98 -23.60 3.54
CA ASN A 263 -20.53 -23.58 3.39
C ASN A 263 -19.91 -22.41 4.18
N PHE A 264 -19.81 -22.57 5.48
CA PHE A 264 -19.21 -21.58 6.39
C PHE A 264 -17.95 -22.17 7.00
N THR A 265 -16.82 -21.54 6.77
CA THR A 265 -15.54 -21.90 7.39
C THR A 265 -15.01 -20.73 8.21
N ALA A 266 -14.73 -20.95 9.48
CA ALA A 266 -14.12 -19.95 10.34
C ALA A 266 -12.86 -20.51 11.02
N VAL A 267 -11.79 -19.71 11.04
CA VAL A 267 -10.48 -20.07 11.59
C VAL A 267 -10.05 -18.99 12.58
N SER A 268 -9.65 -19.41 13.79
CA SER A 268 -9.03 -18.52 14.77
C SER A 268 -7.65 -19.03 15.16
N THR A 269 -6.68 -18.13 15.24
CA THR A 269 -5.34 -18.42 15.80
C THR A 269 -5.24 -17.99 17.27
N VAL A 270 -6.27 -17.33 17.80
CA VAL A 270 -6.30 -16.70 19.14
C VAL A 270 -7.39 -17.24 20.06
N GLY A 271 -8.11 -18.31 19.65
CA GLY A 271 -9.20 -18.90 20.45
C GLY A 271 -10.53 -18.19 20.25
N GLY A 272 -11.32 -18.04 21.30
CA GLY A 272 -12.59 -17.31 21.32
C GLY A 272 -13.83 -18.18 21.03
N THR A 273 -14.96 -17.53 20.75
CA THR A 273 -16.26 -18.16 20.43
C THR A 273 -16.53 -18.07 18.94
N ALA A 274 -16.96 -19.18 18.32
CA ALA A 274 -17.26 -19.17 16.90
C ALA A 274 -18.66 -18.65 16.60
N LEU A 275 -19.69 -19.26 17.19
CA LEU A 275 -21.09 -18.93 16.93
C LEU A 275 -21.80 -18.56 18.25
N GLN A 276 -22.48 -17.43 18.28
CA GLN A 276 -23.27 -16.98 19.42
C GLN A 276 -24.69 -16.68 18.99
N PHE A 277 -25.68 -17.25 19.69
CA PHE A 277 -27.08 -17.02 19.47
C PHE A 277 -27.74 -16.52 20.74
N LYS A 278 -28.48 -15.43 20.68
CA LYS A 278 -29.12 -14.78 21.81
C LYS A 278 -30.66 -14.84 21.67
N LYS A 279 -31.36 -14.85 22.79
CA LYS A 279 -32.84 -14.82 22.83
C LYS A 279 -33.46 -15.95 21.96
N MET A 280 -34.33 -15.57 21.02
CA MET A 280 -35.02 -16.53 20.13
C MET A 280 -34.33 -16.70 18.78
N SER A 281 -33.14 -16.15 18.59
CA SER A 281 -32.43 -16.25 17.32
C SER A 281 -32.04 -17.69 16.97
N GLY A 282 -31.73 -17.91 15.69
CA GLY A 282 -31.30 -19.21 15.20
C GLY A 282 -31.03 -19.20 13.71
N ALA A 283 -30.61 -20.35 13.18
CA ALA A 283 -30.30 -20.52 11.77
C ALA A 283 -30.36 -22.00 11.35
N THR A 284 -30.46 -22.24 10.04
CA THR A 284 -30.15 -23.55 9.45
C THR A 284 -28.77 -23.48 8.78
N ILE A 285 -27.79 -24.23 9.31
CA ILE A 285 -26.40 -24.22 8.89
C ILE A 285 -26.02 -25.56 8.27
N THR A 286 -25.42 -25.54 7.08
CA THR A 286 -24.89 -26.71 6.39
C THR A 286 -23.49 -26.46 5.86
N GLY A 287 -22.60 -27.45 5.90
CA GLY A 287 -21.20 -27.30 5.50
C GLY A 287 -20.42 -26.40 6.47
N LEU A 288 -20.55 -26.63 7.79
CA LEU A 288 -19.88 -25.88 8.82
C LEU A 288 -18.48 -26.44 9.13
N SER A 289 -17.45 -25.60 9.12
CA SER A 289 -16.10 -25.92 9.56
C SER A 289 -15.55 -24.84 10.49
N LEU A 290 -15.24 -25.22 11.73
CA LEU A 290 -14.69 -24.34 12.76
C LEU A 290 -13.32 -24.86 13.19
N THR A 291 -12.31 -24.00 13.22
CA THR A 291 -10.94 -24.35 13.60
C THR A 291 -10.36 -23.30 14.53
N GLY A 292 -9.75 -23.75 15.64
CA GLY A 292 -9.01 -22.90 16.57
C GLY A 292 -9.86 -22.13 17.59
N TYR A 293 -11.18 -22.23 17.57
CA TYR A 293 -12.06 -21.64 18.57
C TYR A 293 -12.14 -22.50 19.83
N GLU A 294 -12.29 -21.88 20.99
CA GLU A 294 -12.49 -22.54 22.28
C GLU A 294 -13.95 -22.98 22.47
N VAL A 295 -14.89 -22.20 21.95
CA VAL A 295 -16.33 -22.46 22.02
C VAL A 295 -16.92 -22.49 20.62
N SER A 296 -17.54 -23.60 20.24
CA SER A 296 -18.15 -23.74 18.90
C SER A 296 -19.50 -23.05 18.79
N VAL A 297 -20.38 -23.24 19.79
CA VAL A 297 -21.72 -22.63 19.84
C VAL A 297 -22.01 -22.17 21.26
N ASP A 298 -22.34 -20.92 21.44
CA ASP A 298 -22.73 -20.32 22.71
C ASP A 298 -24.20 -19.81 22.61
N MET A 299 -25.05 -20.28 23.53
CA MET A 299 -26.44 -19.84 23.63
C MET A 299 -26.59 -18.88 24.80
N LYS A 300 -26.98 -17.65 24.53
CA LYS A 300 -27.21 -16.60 25.54
C LYS A 300 -28.71 -16.34 25.74
N ASP A 301 -29.03 -15.66 26.85
CA ASP A 301 -30.35 -15.10 27.13
C ASP A 301 -31.50 -16.12 27.01
N ASP A 302 -31.26 -17.34 27.53
CA ASP A 302 -32.20 -18.46 27.49
C ASP A 302 -32.60 -18.93 26.08
N GLY A 303 -31.75 -18.66 25.07
CA GLY A 303 -31.98 -19.09 23.67
C GLY A 303 -32.11 -20.61 23.54
N PRO A 304 -33.13 -21.12 22.84
CA PRO A 304 -33.35 -22.56 22.68
C PRO A 304 -32.44 -23.15 21.59
N LEU A 305 -31.62 -24.14 21.94
CA LEU A 305 -30.71 -24.83 21.02
C LEU A 305 -31.39 -25.38 19.75
N GLU A 306 -32.68 -25.78 19.86
CA GLU A 306 -33.43 -26.28 18.71
C GLU A 306 -33.67 -25.25 17.60
N ASN A 307 -33.50 -23.97 17.86
CA ASN A 307 -33.57 -22.92 16.83
C ASN A 307 -32.32 -22.91 15.96
N VAL A 308 -31.22 -23.51 16.42
CA VAL A 308 -29.97 -23.62 15.64
C VAL A 308 -29.83 -25.05 15.13
N VAL A 309 -30.02 -25.22 13.83
CA VAL A 309 -29.96 -26.53 13.17
C VAL A 309 -28.67 -26.63 12.35
N ILE A 310 -27.76 -27.49 12.76
CA ILE A 310 -26.49 -27.74 12.09
C ILE A 310 -26.50 -29.15 11.49
N GLU A 311 -26.27 -29.26 10.16
CA GLU A 311 -26.30 -30.52 9.42
C GLU A 311 -27.61 -31.32 9.67
N GLY A 312 -28.73 -30.62 9.80
CA GLY A 312 -30.05 -31.21 10.02
C GLY A 312 -30.32 -31.71 11.45
N GLN A 313 -29.46 -31.39 12.41
CA GLN A 313 -29.61 -31.69 13.83
C GLN A 313 -29.60 -30.41 14.67
N PRO A 314 -30.30 -30.37 15.82
CA PRO A 314 -30.11 -29.28 16.78
C PRO A 314 -28.63 -29.11 17.15
N ALA A 315 -28.18 -27.89 17.32
CA ALA A 315 -26.80 -27.57 17.67
C ALA A 315 -26.38 -28.24 18.99
N ASP A 316 -25.13 -28.70 19.05
CA ASP A 316 -24.49 -29.22 20.25
C ASP A 316 -23.32 -28.32 20.64
N PRO A 317 -23.39 -27.56 21.74
CA PRO A 317 -22.29 -26.67 22.16
C PRO A 317 -20.96 -27.39 22.46
N PHE A 318 -21.01 -28.70 22.66
CA PHE A 318 -19.84 -29.52 22.96
C PHE A 318 -19.26 -30.24 21.73
N SER A 319 -19.90 -30.15 20.59
CA SER A 319 -19.39 -30.70 19.34
C SER A 319 -18.30 -29.80 18.77
N GLY A 320 -17.16 -30.40 18.41
CA GLY A 320 -16.19 -29.77 17.55
C GLY A 320 -16.62 -29.90 16.09
N TYR A 321 -17.15 -28.85 15.51
CA TYR A 321 -17.51 -28.79 14.07
C TYR A 321 -16.25 -28.63 13.21
N THR A 322 -15.36 -29.62 13.23
CA THR A 322 -14.05 -29.65 12.55
C THR A 322 -14.10 -30.52 11.30
N THR A 323 -15.13 -30.37 10.50
CA THR A 323 -15.19 -31.08 9.21
C THR A 323 -14.18 -30.49 8.21
N THR A 324 -13.85 -31.24 7.17
CA THR A 324 -13.04 -30.71 6.05
C THR A 324 -13.68 -29.42 5.56
N SER A 325 -12.86 -28.37 5.40
CA SER A 325 -13.35 -27.08 4.88
C SER A 325 -14.27 -27.29 3.69
N SER A 326 -15.45 -26.71 3.77
CA SER A 326 -16.46 -26.80 2.71
C SER A 326 -16.38 -25.63 1.73
N VAL A 327 -15.61 -24.61 2.07
CA VAL A 327 -15.40 -23.42 1.25
C VAL A 327 -14.15 -23.59 0.39
N ASP A 328 -14.30 -23.39 -0.92
CA ASP A 328 -13.17 -23.29 -1.84
C ASP A 328 -12.47 -21.94 -1.64
N LEU A 329 -11.28 -21.94 -1.05
CA LEU A 329 -10.51 -20.73 -0.77
C LEU A 329 -10.08 -19.99 -2.04
N GLY A 330 -9.98 -20.67 -3.18
CA GLY A 330 -9.72 -20.04 -4.48
C GLY A 330 -10.78 -19.01 -4.88
N LEU A 331 -11.99 -19.07 -4.29
CA LEU A 331 -13.01 -18.04 -4.45
C LEU A 331 -12.58 -16.66 -3.91
N PHE A 332 -11.59 -16.64 -3.01
CA PHE A 332 -11.12 -15.43 -2.32
C PHE A 332 -9.68 -15.02 -2.69
N ASP A 333 -9.06 -15.66 -3.68
CA ASP A 333 -7.71 -15.28 -4.16
C ASP A 333 -7.63 -13.79 -4.55
N TRP A 334 -8.74 -13.22 -5.00
CA TRP A 334 -8.84 -11.81 -5.34
C TRP A 334 -8.73 -10.87 -4.13
N VAL A 335 -9.09 -11.31 -2.94
CA VAL A 335 -8.93 -10.53 -1.71
C VAL A 335 -7.45 -10.36 -1.42
N ASN A 336 -6.68 -11.45 -1.41
CA ASN A 336 -5.25 -11.44 -1.12
C ASN A 336 -4.44 -10.73 -2.21
N SER A 337 -4.78 -10.94 -3.49
CA SER A 337 -4.13 -10.23 -4.60
C SER A 337 -4.40 -8.72 -4.60
N ASN A 338 -5.42 -8.26 -3.89
CA ASN A 338 -5.82 -6.86 -3.77
C ASN A 338 -5.74 -6.33 -2.32
N GLN A 339 -5.27 -7.13 -1.34
CA GLN A 339 -4.96 -6.65 0.01
C GLN A 339 -3.75 -5.69 0.03
N THR A 340 -2.98 -5.66 -1.00
CA THR A 340 -1.94 -4.65 -1.21
C THR A 340 -2.52 -3.29 -1.59
N GLY A 341 -3.68 -2.88 -1.02
CA GLY A 341 -4.29 -1.57 -1.31
C GLY A 341 -4.36 -1.29 -2.81
N ASN A 342 -5.11 -0.33 -3.27
CA ASN A 342 -5.09 0.16 -4.66
C ASN A 342 -3.96 -0.44 -5.53
N ALA A 343 -4.25 -1.08 -6.65
CA ALA A 343 -3.21 -1.57 -7.57
C ALA A 343 -2.18 -0.47 -7.95
N SER A 344 -2.50 0.79 -7.68
CA SER A 344 -1.60 1.94 -7.80
C SER A 344 -0.95 2.39 -6.49
N LEU A 345 -1.38 1.94 -5.31
CA LEU A 345 -0.74 2.27 -4.02
C LEU A 345 0.23 1.18 -3.60
N LEU A 346 1.45 1.58 -3.28
CA LEU A 346 2.47 0.72 -2.69
C LEU A 346 2.61 1.07 -1.21
N GLN A 347 2.18 0.16 -0.34
CA GLN A 347 2.25 0.26 1.12
C GLN A 347 2.11 -1.12 1.77
N GLY A 348 2.52 -1.25 3.03
CA GLY A 348 2.38 -2.51 3.78
C GLY A 348 3.44 -3.55 3.44
N VAL A 349 3.06 -4.82 3.36
CA VAL A 349 4.00 -5.95 3.28
C VAL A 349 3.80 -6.82 2.03
N VAL A 350 4.91 -7.35 1.50
CA VAL A 350 4.96 -8.33 0.41
C VAL A 350 5.47 -9.64 0.98
N SER A 351 4.58 -10.59 1.24
CA SER A 351 4.92 -11.93 1.77
C SER A 351 4.96 -13.02 0.70
N GLU A 352 4.48 -12.72 -0.50
CA GLU A 352 4.45 -13.61 -1.66
C GLU A 352 5.11 -12.95 -2.88
N THR A 353 5.00 -13.55 -4.06
CA THR A 353 5.50 -12.91 -5.29
C THR A 353 4.47 -11.91 -5.81
N VAL A 354 4.84 -10.63 -5.79
CA VAL A 354 4.08 -9.53 -6.37
C VAL A 354 4.78 -9.02 -7.62
N THR A 355 4.07 -8.92 -8.74
CA THR A 355 4.57 -8.32 -9.98
C THR A 355 3.76 -7.08 -10.30
N LEU A 356 4.43 -5.93 -10.40
CA LEU A 356 3.79 -4.67 -10.78
C LEU A 356 3.45 -4.65 -12.29
N ASP A 357 2.42 -3.89 -12.65
CA ASP A 357 2.05 -3.65 -14.06
C ASP A 357 2.65 -2.31 -14.54
N PRO A 358 3.53 -2.28 -15.54
CA PRO A 358 4.16 -1.05 -15.99
C PRO A 358 3.19 -0.04 -16.64
N SER A 359 1.96 -0.44 -16.95
CA SER A 359 0.91 0.47 -17.43
C SER A 359 0.22 1.26 -16.31
N VAL A 360 0.47 0.88 -15.04
CA VAL A 360 -0.11 1.52 -13.86
C VAL A 360 0.86 2.55 -13.29
N ALA A 361 0.36 3.75 -12.98
CA ALA A 361 1.10 4.76 -12.22
C ALA A 361 0.99 4.44 -10.72
N TYR A 362 2.11 4.05 -10.10
CA TYR A 362 2.14 3.68 -8.69
C TYR A 362 2.45 4.87 -7.78
N SER A 363 1.78 4.91 -6.62
CA SER A 363 2.08 5.83 -5.53
C SER A 363 2.58 5.05 -4.31
N LEU A 364 3.83 5.31 -3.88
CA LEU A 364 4.38 4.81 -2.63
C LEU A 364 3.96 5.77 -1.51
N THR A 365 2.99 5.37 -0.69
CA THR A 365 2.34 6.24 0.29
C THR A 365 2.85 6.05 1.72
N SER A 366 3.41 4.88 2.00
CA SER A 366 4.08 4.55 3.26
C SER A 366 5.19 3.53 3.02
N SER A 367 5.67 2.86 4.07
CA SER A 367 6.63 1.76 3.93
C SER A 367 6.04 0.60 3.10
N TYR A 368 6.83 0.06 2.16
CA TYR A 368 6.50 -1.13 1.39
C TYR A 368 7.58 -2.19 1.59
N ILE A 369 7.28 -3.22 2.37
CA ILE A 369 8.27 -4.12 2.97
C ILE A 369 8.15 -5.52 2.38
N VAL A 370 9.21 -6.00 1.70
CA VAL A 370 9.30 -7.37 1.22
C VAL A 370 9.81 -8.26 2.35
N GLN A 371 8.94 -9.13 2.85
CA GLN A 371 9.23 -10.04 3.96
C GLN A 371 10.04 -11.27 3.50
N PRO A 372 10.63 -12.04 4.45
CA PRO A 372 11.27 -13.31 4.16
C PRO A 372 10.35 -14.24 3.35
N GLY A 373 10.83 -14.74 2.21
CA GLY A 373 10.05 -15.55 1.27
C GLY A 373 9.20 -14.77 0.28
N GLY A 374 8.95 -13.48 0.52
CA GLY A 374 8.30 -12.56 -0.42
C GLY A 374 9.22 -12.16 -1.57
N LYS A 375 8.63 -11.74 -2.69
CA LYS A 375 9.35 -11.27 -3.86
C LYS A 375 8.60 -10.14 -4.56
N LEU A 376 9.26 -9.00 -4.74
CA LEU A 376 8.71 -7.88 -5.50
C LEU A 376 9.36 -7.83 -6.89
N ILE A 377 8.55 -7.88 -7.95
CA ILE A 377 9.01 -7.80 -9.34
C ILE A 377 8.49 -6.49 -9.94
N ILE A 378 9.43 -5.65 -10.39
CA ILE A 378 9.14 -4.34 -10.99
C ILE A 378 9.60 -4.36 -12.46
N PRO A 379 8.67 -4.48 -13.42
CA PRO A 379 8.98 -4.53 -14.86
C PRO A 379 9.52 -3.21 -15.41
N ALA A 380 10.12 -3.28 -16.62
CA ALA A 380 10.62 -2.12 -17.35
C ALA A 380 9.51 -1.07 -17.60
N GLY A 381 9.86 0.20 -17.42
CA GLY A 381 8.97 1.33 -17.64
C GLY A 381 8.01 1.63 -16.48
N THR A 382 8.03 0.84 -15.41
CA THR A 382 7.23 1.13 -14.20
C THR A 382 7.65 2.47 -13.59
N LYS A 383 6.66 3.28 -13.22
CA LYS A 383 6.84 4.57 -12.56
C LYS A 383 6.22 4.53 -11.16
N ILE A 384 6.99 4.90 -10.15
CA ILE A 384 6.57 4.92 -8.75
C ILE A 384 6.77 6.34 -8.22
N THR A 385 5.68 7.00 -7.91
CA THR A 385 5.69 8.32 -7.25
C THR A 385 5.72 8.09 -5.74
N ALA A 386 6.81 8.44 -5.09
CA ALA A 386 6.89 8.42 -3.63
C ALA A 386 6.24 9.69 -3.05
N ASN A 387 5.38 9.55 -2.06
CA ASN A 387 4.86 10.69 -1.31
C ASN A 387 6.01 11.36 -0.54
N SER A 388 5.95 12.68 -0.39
CA SER A 388 6.90 13.43 0.42
C SER A 388 6.60 13.22 1.92
N GLY A 389 6.65 11.95 2.37
CA GLY A 389 6.38 11.52 3.74
C GLY A 389 7.63 11.31 4.59
N GLY A 390 8.80 11.69 4.07
CA GLY A 390 10.08 11.54 4.76
C GLY A 390 10.35 10.09 5.15
N THR A 391 10.67 9.87 6.41
CA THR A 391 11.08 8.57 6.96
C THR A 391 9.98 7.51 7.03
N SER A 392 8.72 7.86 6.80
CA SER A 392 7.61 6.92 6.75
C SER A 392 7.38 6.30 5.37
N VAL A 393 8.04 6.82 4.31
CA VAL A 393 7.85 6.39 2.92
C VAL A 393 9.16 5.81 2.37
N TYR A 394 9.24 4.49 2.22
CA TYR A 394 10.42 3.79 1.73
C TYR A 394 10.08 2.38 1.22
N ILE A 395 11.00 1.77 0.47
CA ILE A 395 10.93 0.34 0.12
C ILE A 395 12.02 -0.39 0.89
N ALA A 396 11.67 -1.49 1.59
CA ALA A 396 12.63 -2.33 2.28
C ALA A 396 12.48 -3.80 1.86
N VAL A 397 13.59 -4.47 1.63
CA VAL A 397 13.68 -5.92 1.41
C VAL A 397 14.36 -6.52 2.62
N LEU A 398 13.62 -7.28 3.42
CA LEU A 398 14.15 -7.91 4.62
C LEU A 398 14.98 -9.15 4.27
N LYS A 399 15.86 -9.55 5.18
CA LYS A 399 16.71 -10.75 5.05
C LYS A 399 15.87 -11.98 4.66
N GLY A 400 16.16 -12.58 3.50
CA GLY A 400 15.40 -13.69 2.92
C GLY A 400 14.22 -13.28 2.02
N GLY A 401 13.94 -11.98 1.86
CA GLY A 401 13.09 -11.43 0.80
C GLY A 401 13.87 -11.19 -0.50
N GLN A 402 13.19 -10.91 -1.59
CA GLN A 402 13.81 -10.63 -2.89
C GLN A 402 13.16 -9.45 -3.61
N ILE A 403 13.95 -8.70 -4.38
CA ILE A 403 13.46 -7.69 -5.31
C ILE A 403 14.04 -7.90 -6.70
N GLU A 404 13.21 -7.82 -7.73
CA GLU A 404 13.65 -7.80 -9.13
C GLU A 404 13.20 -6.52 -9.81
N ILE A 405 14.11 -5.61 -10.06
CA ILE A 405 13.89 -4.41 -10.86
C ILE A 405 14.44 -4.68 -12.27
N ASN A 406 13.54 -4.81 -13.23
CA ASN A 406 13.82 -5.28 -14.58
C ASN A 406 13.69 -4.15 -15.62
N GLY A 407 14.22 -2.95 -15.33
CA GLY A 407 14.29 -1.86 -16.29
C GLY A 407 15.16 -2.18 -17.50
N THR A 408 15.03 -1.36 -18.54
CA THR A 408 15.89 -1.38 -19.75
C THR A 408 16.38 0.04 -20.05
N ALA A 409 17.39 0.17 -20.91
CA ALA A 409 17.92 1.48 -21.27
C ALA A 409 16.86 2.41 -21.89
N ASP A 410 15.91 1.86 -22.66
CA ASP A 410 14.83 2.61 -23.28
C ASP A 410 13.61 2.83 -22.34
N ASN A 411 13.45 1.94 -21.37
CA ASN A 411 12.34 1.96 -20.41
C ASN A 411 12.86 1.66 -18.99
N PRO A 412 13.59 2.57 -18.34
CA PRO A 412 14.05 2.37 -16.97
C PRO A 412 12.87 2.40 -16.00
N VAL A 413 13.06 1.80 -14.82
CA VAL A 413 12.16 2.01 -13.69
C VAL A 413 12.51 3.34 -13.05
N VAL A 414 11.50 4.16 -12.76
CA VAL A 414 11.68 5.47 -12.11
C VAL A 414 10.95 5.48 -10.76
N MET A 415 11.67 5.85 -9.70
CA MET A 415 11.13 6.05 -8.36
C MET A 415 11.50 7.47 -7.89
N SER A 416 10.51 8.32 -7.70
CA SER A 416 10.76 9.73 -7.37
C SER A 416 9.60 10.32 -6.59
N SER A 417 9.86 11.31 -5.75
CA SER A 417 8.81 12.22 -5.30
C SER A 417 8.40 13.19 -6.42
N THR A 418 7.25 13.82 -6.28
CA THR A 418 6.77 14.81 -7.27
C THR A 418 7.57 16.10 -7.27
N THR A 419 8.22 16.42 -6.16
CA THR A 419 9.03 17.64 -5.96
C THR A 419 10.51 17.42 -6.20
N GLU A 420 10.96 16.17 -6.23
CA GLU A 420 12.37 15.75 -6.37
C GLU A 420 13.31 16.44 -5.35
N ASN A 421 12.75 16.91 -4.19
CA ASN A 421 13.58 17.53 -3.17
C ASN A 421 14.36 16.46 -2.39
N PRO A 422 15.63 16.73 -2.03
CA PRO A 422 16.38 15.85 -1.15
C PRO A 422 15.63 15.55 0.15
N GLY A 423 15.53 14.27 0.53
CA GLY A 423 14.87 13.83 1.77
C GLY A 423 13.34 13.74 1.71
N ASP A 424 12.73 13.88 0.55
CA ASP A 424 11.28 13.71 0.41
C ASP A 424 10.82 12.32 0.84
N TRP A 425 11.64 11.29 0.64
CA TRP A 425 11.36 9.90 1.01
C TRP A 425 12.64 9.10 1.34
N GLY A 426 12.47 7.90 1.89
CA GLY A 426 13.58 7.13 2.48
C GLY A 426 14.44 6.32 1.49
N GLY A 427 14.00 6.12 0.22
CA GLY A 427 14.79 5.31 -0.73
C GLY A 427 14.54 3.81 -0.67
N LEU A 428 15.55 3.01 -1.08
CA LEU A 428 15.51 1.55 -1.17
C LEU A 428 16.53 0.92 -0.21
N THR A 429 16.05 0.10 0.73
CA THR A 429 16.89 -0.66 1.66
C THR A 429 16.83 -2.14 1.34
N ILE A 430 17.96 -2.83 1.33
CA ILE A 430 18.06 -4.29 1.14
C ILE A 430 18.91 -4.90 2.24
N CYS A 431 18.35 -5.86 2.97
CA CYS A 431 19.00 -6.62 4.03
C CYS A 431 19.29 -8.05 3.57
N GLY A 432 20.56 -8.41 3.49
CA GLY A 432 21.03 -9.74 3.08
C GLY A 432 21.55 -10.60 4.24
N ASP A 433 22.03 -11.80 3.88
CA ASP A 433 22.55 -12.82 4.80
C ASP A 433 24.09 -13.01 4.65
N ALA A 434 24.79 -12.05 4.01
CA ALA A 434 26.24 -12.13 3.84
C ALA A 434 27.00 -11.71 5.12
N LEU A 435 28.33 -11.67 5.05
CA LEU A 435 29.16 -11.33 6.19
C LEU A 435 29.20 -9.82 6.41
N THR A 436 29.20 -9.41 7.66
CA THR A 436 29.47 -8.06 8.13
C THR A 436 30.28 -8.12 9.42
N THR A 437 31.05 -7.09 9.74
CA THR A 437 31.80 -7.01 11.01
C THR A 437 30.89 -6.90 12.23
N GLU A 438 29.64 -6.50 12.06
CA GLU A 438 28.63 -6.49 13.11
C GLU A 438 28.10 -7.89 13.47
N GLY A 439 28.39 -8.91 12.64
CA GLY A 439 28.08 -10.31 12.90
C GLY A 439 26.75 -10.78 12.35
N VAL A 440 26.30 -11.92 12.88
CA VAL A 440 25.03 -12.55 12.44
C VAL A 440 23.86 -11.90 13.14
N ASP A 441 22.77 -11.63 12.39
CA ASP A 441 21.55 -11.01 12.89
C ASP A 441 21.80 -9.63 13.53
N ALA A 442 22.70 -8.86 12.94
CA ALA A 442 22.89 -7.46 13.29
C ALA A 442 21.61 -6.65 13.03
N VAL A 443 21.53 -5.49 13.63
CA VAL A 443 20.34 -4.60 13.54
C VAL A 443 20.71 -3.35 12.77
N ALA A 444 20.04 -3.10 11.64
CA ALA A 444 20.23 -1.91 10.84
C ALA A 444 19.87 -0.64 11.61
N GLU A 445 20.60 0.43 11.40
CA GLU A 445 20.34 1.75 12.01
C GLU A 445 19.00 2.34 11.56
N ILE A 446 18.52 1.96 10.38
CA ILE A 446 17.22 2.34 9.86
C ILE A 446 16.21 1.18 10.02
N GLY A 447 14.99 1.49 10.42
CA GLY A 447 13.88 0.54 10.54
C GLY A 447 14.08 -0.60 11.55
N GLY A 448 15.25 -0.72 12.19
CA GLY A 448 15.57 -1.82 13.10
C GLY A 448 15.58 -3.19 12.42
N PHE A 449 15.82 -3.25 11.12
CA PHE A 449 15.80 -4.48 10.33
C PHE A 449 16.98 -5.40 10.66
N ILE A 450 16.73 -6.71 10.65
CA ILE A 450 17.77 -7.71 10.87
C ILE A 450 18.52 -8.00 9.57
N TYR A 451 19.85 -8.03 9.63
CA TYR A 451 20.72 -8.34 8.50
C TYR A 451 21.96 -9.12 8.95
N GLY A 452 22.78 -9.52 7.98
CA GLY A 452 24.04 -10.20 8.26
C GLY A 452 23.88 -11.68 8.61
N GLY A 453 24.85 -12.46 8.19
CA GLY A 453 24.86 -13.91 8.39
C GLY A 453 26.20 -14.53 8.01
N ASN A 454 26.15 -15.74 7.45
CA ASN A 454 27.33 -16.49 7.06
C ASN A 454 27.32 -16.92 5.58
N ASN A 455 26.48 -16.32 4.76
CA ASN A 455 26.34 -16.67 3.35
C ASN A 455 26.89 -15.58 2.44
N PRO A 456 28.20 -15.60 2.08
CA PRO A 456 28.76 -14.58 1.18
C PRO A 456 28.13 -14.59 -0.23
N GLU A 457 27.45 -15.68 -0.61
CA GLU A 457 26.73 -15.84 -1.87
C GLU A 457 25.23 -15.53 -1.72
N ASP A 458 24.83 -14.75 -0.70
CA ASP A 458 23.44 -14.31 -0.53
C ASP A 458 22.90 -13.68 -1.82
N ASN A 459 21.61 -13.92 -2.06
CA ASN A 459 20.91 -13.43 -3.24
C ASN A 459 19.60 -12.73 -2.83
N SER A 460 19.66 -11.43 -2.74
CA SER A 460 18.49 -10.57 -2.46
C SER A 460 17.77 -10.11 -3.74
N GLY A 461 18.20 -10.60 -4.92
CA GLY A 461 17.53 -10.36 -6.19
C GLY A 461 18.36 -9.64 -7.24
N LYS A 462 17.72 -8.74 -8.00
CA LYS A 462 18.32 -8.07 -9.14
C LYS A 462 17.80 -6.64 -9.28
N ILE A 463 18.72 -5.70 -9.57
CA ILE A 463 18.39 -4.33 -9.96
C ILE A 463 19.05 -4.03 -11.29
N ASN A 464 18.25 -3.58 -12.26
CA ASN A 464 18.77 -3.19 -13.56
C ASN A 464 17.94 -2.01 -14.13
N TYR A 465 18.63 -0.94 -14.55
CA TYR A 465 18.07 0.32 -15.03
C TYR A 465 17.02 0.93 -14.07
N LEU A 466 17.50 1.39 -12.92
CA LEU A 466 16.75 2.09 -11.90
C LEU A 466 17.19 3.56 -11.84
N VAL A 467 16.24 4.48 -11.80
CA VAL A 467 16.46 5.92 -11.55
C VAL A 467 15.68 6.32 -10.30
N MET A 468 16.38 6.85 -9.31
CA MET A 468 15.80 7.31 -8.05
C MET A 468 16.10 8.78 -7.82
N LEU A 469 15.10 9.55 -7.33
CA LEU A 469 15.24 10.99 -7.09
C LEU A 469 14.60 11.38 -5.75
N GLY A 470 15.25 12.33 -5.05
CA GLY A 470 14.71 12.94 -3.84
C GLY A 470 14.71 12.05 -2.60
N THR A 471 15.63 11.09 -2.52
CA THR A 471 15.81 10.13 -1.41
C THR A 471 16.54 10.75 -0.21
N GLY A 472 16.85 9.94 0.81
CA GLY A 472 17.73 10.34 1.91
C GLY A 472 17.01 10.99 3.09
N ALA A 473 15.80 10.55 3.45
CA ALA A 473 15.04 11.14 4.54
C ALA A 473 15.74 10.95 5.91
N GLN A 474 15.90 12.02 6.66
CA GLN A 474 16.58 12.01 7.95
C GLN A 474 15.68 11.51 9.08
N ILE A 475 16.13 10.47 9.81
CA ILE A 475 15.45 9.90 10.97
C ILE A 475 15.78 10.71 12.23
N ASN A 476 17.07 10.96 12.46
CA ASN A 476 17.58 11.74 13.59
C ASN A 476 18.95 12.33 13.22
N ALA A 477 19.69 12.85 14.18
CA ALA A 477 20.99 13.48 13.91
C ALA A 477 22.12 12.48 13.55
N GLU A 478 21.88 11.19 13.76
CA GLU A 478 22.91 10.12 13.62
C GLU A 478 22.51 9.03 12.60
N SER A 479 21.25 9.05 12.10
CA SER A 479 20.72 8.04 11.20
C SER A 479 19.85 8.67 10.10
N GLN A 480 20.11 8.32 8.87
CA GLN A 480 19.39 8.75 7.70
C GLN A 480 19.14 7.56 6.76
N TYR A 481 18.19 7.70 5.86
CA TYR A 481 18.05 6.80 4.72
C TYR A 481 18.96 7.27 3.59
N ASN A 482 19.51 6.33 2.82
CA ASN A 482 20.25 6.61 1.61
C ASN A 482 19.39 6.50 0.35
N GLY A 483 19.95 6.78 -0.79
CA GLY A 483 19.32 6.38 -2.05
C GLY A 483 19.12 4.87 -2.10
N VAL A 484 20.21 4.12 -1.97
CA VAL A 484 20.21 2.66 -1.85
C VAL A 484 21.07 2.24 -0.67
N SER A 485 20.48 1.62 0.36
CA SER A 485 21.20 1.05 1.51
C SER A 485 21.31 -0.48 1.36
N LEU A 486 22.51 -1.02 1.42
CA LEU A 486 22.82 -2.44 1.18
C LEU A 486 23.47 -3.08 2.42
N TYR A 487 22.63 -3.64 3.30
CA TYR A 487 23.05 -4.29 4.54
C TYR A 487 23.43 -5.75 4.32
N ALA A 488 24.70 -6.10 4.39
CA ALA A 488 25.25 -7.45 4.23
C ALA A 488 24.70 -8.19 2.98
N VAL A 489 24.60 -7.50 1.85
CA VAL A 489 24.12 -8.07 0.59
C VAL A 489 25.23 -8.88 -0.08
N GLY A 490 24.90 -10.11 -0.51
CA GLY A 490 25.88 -11.08 -1.01
C GLY A 490 26.13 -11.02 -2.51
N SER A 491 27.15 -11.77 -2.95
CA SER A 491 27.70 -11.73 -4.32
C SER A 491 26.78 -12.28 -5.42
N GLN A 492 25.71 -13.00 -5.07
CA GLN A 492 24.73 -13.47 -6.07
C GLN A 492 23.65 -12.43 -6.38
N THR A 493 23.56 -11.35 -5.59
CA THR A 493 22.70 -10.21 -5.90
C THR A 493 23.30 -9.40 -7.04
N GLN A 494 22.50 -9.06 -8.05
CA GLN A 494 22.94 -8.36 -9.24
C GLN A 494 22.45 -6.91 -9.22
N ILE A 495 23.37 -5.94 -9.25
CA ILE A 495 23.05 -4.52 -9.27
C ILE A 495 23.77 -3.84 -10.42
N SER A 496 23.01 -3.32 -11.38
CA SER A 496 23.58 -2.63 -12.54
C SER A 496 22.68 -1.51 -13.04
N ASN A 497 23.30 -0.48 -13.65
CA ASN A 497 22.60 0.64 -14.26
C ASN A 497 21.66 1.37 -13.26
N VAL A 498 22.24 1.89 -12.18
CA VAL A 498 21.51 2.61 -11.13
C VAL A 498 21.90 4.08 -11.12
N ALA A 499 20.90 4.96 -11.12
CA ALA A 499 21.08 6.40 -10.93
C ALA A 499 20.38 6.84 -9.64
N VAL A 500 21.09 7.58 -8.78
CA VAL A 500 20.53 8.26 -7.61
C VAL A 500 20.85 9.74 -7.71
N ILE A 501 19.80 10.56 -7.70
CA ILE A 501 19.87 11.98 -8.02
C ILE A 501 19.17 12.80 -6.93
N ASN A 502 19.82 13.84 -6.44
CA ASN A 502 19.31 14.75 -5.41
C ASN A 502 18.92 14.01 -4.13
N GLY A 503 19.76 13.10 -3.61
CA GLY A 503 19.58 12.53 -2.26
C GLY A 503 19.97 13.55 -1.18
N ALA A 504 19.32 13.49 -0.01
CA ALA A 504 19.72 14.31 1.15
C ALA A 504 20.83 13.66 1.97
N ASP A 505 21.11 12.42 1.71
CA ASP A 505 22.18 11.60 2.28
C ASP A 505 22.93 10.91 1.15
N ASP A 506 23.51 9.72 1.40
CA ASP A 506 24.33 9.03 0.43
C ASP A 506 23.55 8.59 -0.81
N GLY A 507 24.25 8.53 -1.93
CA GLY A 507 23.70 7.95 -3.15
C GLY A 507 23.52 6.44 -2.98
N ILE A 508 24.58 5.74 -2.58
CA ILE A 508 24.57 4.30 -2.29
C ILE A 508 25.54 3.99 -1.14
N GLU A 509 25.07 3.23 -0.16
CA GLU A 509 25.87 2.81 0.97
C GLU A 509 25.87 1.30 1.16
N PHE A 510 27.06 0.75 1.50
CA PHE A 510 27.31 -0.68 1.70
C PHE A 510 27.70 -0.95 3.16
N PHE A 511 26.86 -1.63 3.90
CA PHE A 511 27.12 -2.10 5.27
C PHE A 511 27.59 -3.56 5.23
N GLY A 512 28.89 -3.79 5.03
CA GLY A 512 29.42 -5.14 4.85
C GLY A 512 28.97 -5.82 3.55
N GLY A 513 29.02 -7.15 3.51
CA GLY A 513 28.64 -7.93 2.34
C GLY A 513 29.69 -7.98 1.23
N SER A 514 29.29 -8.53 0.10
CA SER A 514 30.18 -8.80 -1.05
C SER A 514 29.52 -8.49 -2.41
N VAL A 515 28.43 -7.76 -2.41
CA VAL A 515 27.69 -7.41 -3.63
C VAL A 515 28.56 -6.55 -4.56
N ALA A 516 28.42 -6.79 -5.86
CA ALA A 516 29.08 -6.01 -6.90
C ALA A 516 28.04 -5.10 -7.61
N THR A 517 28.52 -3.92 -8.01
CA THR A 517 27.71 -2.96 -8.78
C THR A 517 28.38 -2.60 -10.10
N GLU A 518 27.56 -2.29 -11.11
CA GLU A 518 28.05 -1.87 -12.42
C GLU A 518 27.21 -0.69 -12.96
N ASN A 519 27.87 0.32 -13.54
CA ASN A 519 27.26 1.52 -14.14
C ASN A 519 26.41 2.31 -13.12
N LEU A 520 27.06 2.93 -12.16
CA LEU A 520 26.45 3.84 -11.19
C LEU A 520 26.55 5.29 -11.65
N TYR A 521 25.44 6.02 -11.60
CA TYR A 521 25.35 7.48 -11.81
C TYR A 521 24.80 8.15 -10.55
N LEU A 522 25.63 8.95 -9.89
CA LEU A 522 25.33 9.57 -8.61
C LEU A 522 25.49 11.09 -8.74
N ASP A 523 24.38 11.82 -8.63
CA ASP A 523 24.37 13.26 -8.92
C ASP A 523 23.76 14.07 -7.76
N ASN A 524 24.55 14.97 -7.18
CA ASN A 524 24.14 15.91 -6.13
C ASN A 524 23.53 15.25 -4.88
N ASN A 525 24.04 14.09 -4.46
CA ASN A 525 23.70 13.54 -3.15
C ASN A 525 24.43 14.37 -2.07
N GLN A 526 23.76 14.68 -0.95
CA GLN A 526 24.20 15.77 -0.07
C GLN A 526 25.22 15.34 1.00
N ASP A 527 25.27 14.05 1.35
CA ASP A 527 26.40 13.52 2.10
C ASP A 527 27.39 12.91 1.13
N ASP A 528 27.51 11.64 1.04
CA ASP A 528 28.48 11.00 0.17
C ASP A 528 27.82 10.39 -1.09
N ALA A 529 28.53 10.40 -2.22
CA ALA A 529 27.93 9.75 -3.39
C ALA A 529 28.02 8.22 -3.26
N VAL A 530 29.13 7.70 -2.79
CA VAL A 530 29.34 6.28 -2.45
C VAL A 530 29.90 6.20 -1.05
N ASP A 531 29.26 5.42 -0.17
CA ASP A 531 29.83 5.10 1.14
C ASP A 531 29.91 3.60 1.38
N TRP A 532 30.86 3.16 2.21
CA TRP A 532 30.88 1.81 2.73
C TRP A 532 31.52 1.71 4.11
N THR A 533 30.99 0.78 4.86
CA THR A 533 31.45 0.44 6.20
C THR A 533 31.40 -1.08 6.42
N GLU A 534 31.66 -1.52 7.64
CA GLU A 534 31.49 -2.91 8.09
C GLU A 534 32.20 -3.97 7.26
N GLY A 535 33.33 -3.59 6.63
CA GLY A 535 34.17 -4.53 5.91
C GLY A 535 33.60 -5.00 4.56
N TRP A 536 32.80 -4.16 3.87
CA TRP A 536 32.39 -4.48 2.50
C TRP A 536 33.62 -4.85 1.62
N ASN A 537 33.49 -5.96 0.91
CA ASN A 537 34.57 -6.50 0.08
C ASN A 537 34.13 -6.80 -1.37
N GLY A 538 33.06 -6.16 -1.82
CA GLY A 538 32.56 -6.29 -3.18
C GLY A 538 33.34 -5.47 -4.21
N SER A 539 32.66 -5.04 -5.26
CA SER A 539 33.24 -4.21 -6.29
C SER A 539 32.25 -3.20 -6.89
N ALA A 540 32.79 -2.07 -7.38
CA ALA A 540 32.04 -1.12 -8.19
C ALA A 540 32.77 -0.88 -9.51
N THR A 541 32.07 -1.02 -10.64
CA THR A 541 32.61 -0.83 -11.97
C THR A 541 31.84 0.24 -12.73
N ASN A 542 32.53 1.18 -13.37
CA ASN A 542 31.98 2.32 -14.10
C ASN A 542 31.08 3.19 -13.20
N THR A 543 31.68 3.84 -12.22
CA THR A 543 30.98 4.80 -11.34
C THR A 543 31.24 6.23 -11.80
N TYR A 544 30.18 6.99 -12.00
CA TYR A 544 30.25 8.42 -12.35
C TYR A 544 29.52 9.24 -11.29
N VAL A 545 30.28 10.11 -10.62
CA VAL A 545 29.80 11.05 -9.61
C VAL A 545 29.82 12.47 -10.17
N SER A 546 28.74 13.20 -9.97
CA SER A 546 28.58 14.60 -10.41
C SER A 546 28.12 15.47 -9.24
N HIS A 547 28.90 16.47 -8.89
CA HIS A 547 28.53 17.53 -7.94
C HIS A 547 28.43 18.86 -8.67
N THR A 548 27.20 19.30 -8.95
CA THR A 548 26.93 20.60 -9.59
C THR A 548 26.50 21.67 -8.59
N THR A 549 26.36 21.26 -7.32
CA THR A 549 26.12 22.13 -6.16
C THR A 549 27.26 21.97 -5.15
N GLY A 550 27.46 22.93 -4.26
CA GLY A 550 28.45 22.83 -3.19
C GLY A 550 27.95 22.14 -1.92
N ASN A 551 26.81 21.44 -1.98
CA ASN A 551 26.17 20.81 -0.83
C ASN A 551 26.36 19.30 -0.90
N PHE A 552 27.57 18.84 -0.58
CA PHE A 552 27.97 17.43 -0.48
C PHE A 552 29.11 17.28 0.52
N SER A 553 29.31 16.09 1.07
CA SER A 553 30.46 15.74 1.92
C SER A 553 31.60 15.26 1.05
N THR A 554 31.50 14.06 0.46
CA THR A 554 32.53 13.52 -0.44
C THR A 554 31.94 12.83 -1.69
N ALA A 555 32.79 12.51 -2.65
CA ALA A 555 32.39 11.63 -3.74
C ALA A 555 32.46 10.16 -3.33
N LEU A 556 33.29 9.85 -2.33
CA LEU A 556 33.44 8.53 -1.76
C LEU A 556 33.92 8.65 -0.33
N GLU A 557 33.19 8.06 0.60
CA GLU A 557 33.62 7.81 1.96
C GLU A 557 33.81 6.31 2.22
N ALA A 558 34.71 5.98 3.13
CA ALA A 558 34.93 4.62 3.62
C ALA A 558 35.27 4.65 5.10
N ASP A 559 34.62 3.81 5.90
CA ASP A 559 34.83 3.73 7.34
C ASP A 559 35.04 2.27 7.81
N GLY A 560 35.64 2.09 8.96
CA GLY A 560 35.77 0.81 9.65
C GLY A 560 36.90 -0.07 9.14
N ASP A 561 36.63 -1.37 9.07
CA ASP A 561 37.60 -2.39 8.68
C ASP A 561 37.83 -2.41 7.15
N ASN A 562 39.06 -2.61 6.73
CA ASN A 562 39.37 -2.70 5.31
C ASN A 562 38.98 -4.08 4.75
N GLY A 563 37.84 -4.19 4.11
CA GLY A 563 37.42 -5.33 3.28
C GLY A 563 38.14 -5.37 1.92
N ASN A 564 38.88 -4.33 1.58
CA ASN A 564 39.60 -4.14 0.31
C ASN A 564 38.70 -4.27 -0.92
N PRO A 565 37.60 -3.51 -1.01
CA PRO A 565 36.74 -3.52 -2.18
C PRO A 565 37.49 -3.05 -3.42
N THR A 566 36.97 -3.41 -4.59
CA THR A 566 37.63 -3.07 -5.87
C THR A 566 36.77 -2.05 -6.63
N LEU A 567 37.35 -0.91 -6.98
CA LEU A 567 36.72 0.09 -7.84
C LEU A 567 37.45 0.19 -9.18
N THR A 568 36.69 0.02 -10.27
CA THR A 568 37.26 0.09 -11.63
C THR A 568 36.51 1.13 -12.44
N ASN A 569 37.23 2.05 -13.08
CA ASN A 569 36.67 3.19 -13.82
C ASN A 569 35.78 4.06 -12.89
N PHE A 570 36.42 4.80 -11.99
CA PHE A 570 35.74 5.75 -11.09
C PHE A 570 35.98 7.19 -11.57
N THR A 571 34.95 7.93 -11.84
CA THR A 571 35.01 9.34 -12.24
C THR A 571 34.19 10.17 -11.28
N ALA A 572 34.83 11.18 -10.69
CA ALA A 572 34.12 12.16 -9.85
C ALA A 572 34.46 13.59 -10.29
N ILE A 573 33.41 14.41 -10.50
CA ILE A 573 33.53 15.78 -11.01
C ILE A 573 32.76 16.72 -10.10
N ALA A 574 33.45 17.75 -9.55
CA ALA A 574 32.83 18.85 -8.83
C ALA A 574 32.87 20.15 -9.66
N ASN A 575 31.73 20.78 -9.86
CA ASN A 575 31.58 22.06 -10.53
C ASN A 575 30.40 22.86 -9.93
N PRO A 576 30.62 23.87 -9.08
CA PRO A 576 31.90 24.56 -8.84
C PRO A 576 32.93 23.72 -8.09
N THR A 577 34.22 24.09 -8.26
CA THR A 577 35.33 23.48 -7.55
C THR A 577 35.16 23.62 -6.03
N GLY A 578 35.40 22.53 -5.28
CA GLY A 578 35.33 22.51 -3.82
C GLY A 578 35.25 21.11 -3.23
N GLY A 579 35.37 21.01 -1.94
CA GLY A 579 35.17 19.80 -1.16
C GLY A 579 36.26 18.73 -1.29
N THR A 580 35.96 17.56 -0.78
CA THR A 580 36.86 16.39 -0.77
C THR A 580 36.32 15.32 -1.75
N ALA A 581 37.21 14.69 -2.52
CA ALA A 581 36.78 13.61 -3.42
C ALA A 581 36.68 12.28 -2.68
N LEU A 582 37.76 11.82 -2.04
CA LEU A 582 37.84 10.51 -1.39
C LEU A 582 38.19 10.71 0.09
N GLN A 583 37.44 10.12 1.00
CA GLN A 583 37.71 10.11 2.43
C GLN A 583 37.80 8.67 2.95
N PHE A 584 38.88 8.35 3.63
CA PHE A 584 39.08 7.03 4.25
C PHE A 584 39.31 7.21 5.74
N LYS A 585 38.52 6.53 6.56
CA LYS A 585 38.57 6.59 8.02
C LYS A 585 39.03 5.28 8.62
N LYS A 586 39.68 5.33 9.77
CA LYS A 586 40.13 4.14 10.53
C LYS A 586 41.02 3.19 9.66
N LEU A 587 40.65 1.92 9.55
CA LEU A 587 41.39 0.94 8.78
C LEU A 587 40.91 0.78 7.33
N SER A 588 39.92 1.57 6.91
CA SER A 588 39.31 1.43 5.56
C SER A 588 40.34 1.65 4.43
N GLY A 589 39.99 1.19 3.26
CA GLY A 589 40.81 1.32 2.05
C GLY A 589 40.15 0.64 0.86
N ALA A 590 40.77 0.74 -0.30
CA ALA A 590 40.25 0.16 -1.54
C ALA A 590 41.38 -0.14 -2.54
N THR A 591 41.11 -1.07 -3.46
CA THR A 591 41.90 -1.22 -4.69
C THR A 591 41.19 -0.54 -5.84
N MET A 592 41.77 0.53 -6.36
CA MET A 592 41.19 1.38 -7.38
C MET A 592 41.97 1.31 -8.69
N THR A 593 41.26 1.26 -9.83
CA THR A 593 41.89 1.26 -11.16
C THR A 593 41.18 2.26 -12.08
N ASN A 594 41.94 3.06 -12.82
CA ASN A 594 41.45 4.09 -13.73
C ASN A 594 40.52 5.09 -13.03
N VAL A 595 41.07 5.91 -12.13
CA VAL A 595 40.35 6.92 -11.34
C VAL A 595 40.60 8.31 -11.91
N LEU A 596 39.53 9.05 -12.19
CA LEU A 596 39.56 10.47 -12.57
C LEU A 596 38.86 11.31 -11.52
N LEU A 597 39.58 12.23 -10.90
CA LEU A 597 39.01 13.25 -9.99
C LEU A 597 39.23 14.62 -10.59
N THR A 598 38.18 15.44 -10.63
CA THR A 598 38.24 16.79 -11.19
C THR A 598 37.41 17.77 -10.38
N GLY A 599 37.99 18.93 -10.05
CA GLY A 599 37.29 20.02 -9.41
C GLY A 599 37.19 19.92 -7.89
N TYR A 600 37.84 18.98 -7.24
CA TYR A 600 37.93 18.90 -5.77
C TYR A 600 39.11 19.71 -5.23
N ASP A 601 38.97 20.29 -4.02
CA ASP A 601 40.06 20.97 -3.30
C ASP A 601 41.01 19.95 -2.68
N THR A 602 40.48 18.79 -2.26
CA THR A 602 41.24 17.67 -1.67
C THR A 602 40.87 16.39 -2.41
N ASN A 603 41.88 15.71 -2.98
CA ASN A 603 41.65 14.44 -3.64
C ASN A 603 41.51 13.27 -2.67
N VAL A 604 42.33 13.21 -1.63
CA VAL A 604 42.26 12.18 -0.58
C VAL A 604 42.40 12.83 0.80
N ASP A 605 41.50 12.50 1.69
CA ASP A 605 41.53 12.88 3.10
C ASP A 605 41.53 11.61 3.97
N MET A 606 42.56 11.48 4.81
CA MET A 606 42.67 10.35 5.74
C MET A 606 42.25 10.80 7.13
N LYS A 607 41.24 10.16 7.68
CA LYS A 607 40.67 10.46 9.00
C LYS A 607 40.93 9.34 10.00
N ASP A 608 40.81 9.66 11.29
CA ASP A 608 40.81 8.71 12.40
C ASP A 608 41.97 7.69 12.35
N ASP A 609 43.22 8.21 12.10
CA ASP A 609 44.41 7.42 11.97
C ASP A 609 44.41 6.42 10.78
N GLY A 610 43.63 6.69 9.73
CA GLY A 610 43.56 5.91 8.51
C GLY A 610 44.94 5.70 7.86
N LEU A 611 45.16 4.52 7.34
CA LEU A 611 46.45 4.12 6.73
C LEU A 611 46.41 4.35 5.21
N ILE A 612 47.14 5.34 4.72
CA ILE A 612 47.18 5.70 3.29
C ILE A 612 47.59 4.52 2.39
N GLU A 613 48.43 3.63 2.88
CA GLU A 613 48.83 2.41 2.14
C GLU A 613 47.71 1.40 1.90
N ASN A 614 46.57 1.51 2.59
CA ASN A 614 45.36 0.73 2.32
C ASN A 614 44.65 1.21 1.04
N VAL A 615 44.97 2.40 0.56
CA VAL A 615 44.46 2.94 -0.70
C VAL A 615 45.46 2.57 -1.82
N ILE A 616 45.04 1.64 -2.68
CA ILE A 616 45.87 1.13 -3.77
C ILE A 616 45.32 1.67 -5.09
N VAL A 617 46.12 2.44 -5.83
CA VAL A 617 45.71 3.01 -7.12
C VAL A 617 46.59 2.43 -8.23
N ASP A 618 45.99 1.86 -9.26
CA ASP A 618 46.64 1.19 -10.41
C ASP A 618 47.73 0.19 -9.96
N GLY A 619 47.42 -0.59 -8.92
CA GLY A 619 48.26 -1.63 -8.36
C GLY A 619 49.40 -1.13 -7.46
N THR A 620 49.43 0.16 -7.12
CA THR A 620 50.46 0.75 -6.27
C THR A 620 49.81 1.35 -5.02
N PRO A 621 50.20 0.93 -3.79
CA PRO A 621 49.75 1.61 -2.57
C PRO A 621 50.18 3.09 -2.59
N MET A 622 49.24 3.96 -2.18
CA MET A 622 49.55 5.38 -2.03
C MET A 622 50.56 5.60 -0.88
N SER A 623 51.37 6.63 -1.02
CA SER A 623 52.39 7.00 -0.02
C SER A 623 52.10 8.35 0.64
N ASP A 624 51.33 9.21 -0.03
CA ASP A 624 50.97 10.53 0.45
C ASP A 624 49.59 10.92 -0.13
N PRO A 625 48.68 11.53 0.66
CA PRO A 625 47.38 12.02 0.16
C PRO A 625 47.49 13.02 -1.00
N SER A 626 48.64 13.67 -1.18
CA SER A 626 48.90 14.60 -2.27
C SER A 626 49.44 13.95 -3.56
N ASP A 627 49.59 12.63 -3.61
CA ASP A 627 50.04 11.92 -4.80
C ASP A 627 49.10 12.19 -6.00
N ASP A 628 49.62 12.66 -7.10
CA ASP A 628 48.87 12.97 -8.34
C ASP A 628 48.68 11.71 -9.19
N VAL A 629 47.82 10.80 -8.74
CA VAL A 629 47.54 9.49 -9.35
C VAL A 629 46.14 9.36 -9.95
N PHE A 630 45.32 10.40 -9.85
CA PHE A 630 43.90 10.39 -10.22
C PHE A 630 43.64 11.02 -11.61
N ASN A 631 44.43 10.62 -12.59
CA ASN A 631 44.44 11.14 -13.97
C ASN A 631 43.85 10.14 -14.99
N GLY A 632 42.97 9.26 -14.54
CA GLY A 632 42.35 8.24 -15.36
C GLY A 632 41.53 8.77 -16.52
N THR A 633 40.97 7.87 -17.30
CA THR A 633 40.04 8.21 -18.37
C THR A 633 38.60 8.25 -17.79
N ALA A 634 37.89 9.31 -18.10
CA ALA A 634 36.48 9.45 -17.64
C ALA A 634 35.63 8.27 -18.11
N VAL A 635 34.71 7.84 -17.23
CA VAL A 635 33.62 6.93 -17.59
C VAL A 635 32.81 7.58 -18.71
N ASP A 636 32.62 6.87 -19.80
CA ASP A 636 31.81 7.36 -20.93
C ASP A 636 30.29 7.13 -20.63
N ILE A 637 29.62 8.20 -20.23
CA ILE A 637 28.17 8.22 -19.98
C ILE A 637 27.34 8.64 -21.20
N SER A 638 27.95 8.83 -22.37
CA SER A 638 27.24 9.31 -23.59
C SER A 638 26.13 8.35 -24.04
N GLY A 639 26.25 7.06 -23.71
CA GLY A 639 25.25 6.04 -23.95
C GLY A 639 24.19 5.89 -22.83
N TRP A 640 24.30 6.67 -21.74
CA TRP A 640 23.44 6.52 -20.55
C TRP A 640 22.24 7.46 -20.59
N ALA A 641 21.52 7.54 -21.73
CA ALA A 641 20.34 8.39 -21.86
C ALA A 641 19.26 8.12 -20.80
N TRP A 642 19.23 6.89 -20.24
CA TRP A 642 18.30 6.43 -19.20
C TRP A 642 18.38 7.23 -17.89
N ILE A 643 19.56 7.83 -17.57
CA ILE A 643 19.71 8.65 -16.34
C ILE A 643 18.83 9.92 -16.34
N ASN A 644 18.32 10.32 -17.49
CA ASN A 644 17.43 11.48 -17.64
C ASN A 644 15.94 11.14 -17.52
N ALA A 645 15.61 9.86 -17.26
CA ALA A 645 14.22 9.46 -17.11
C ALA A 645 13.59 10.12 -15.87
N ARG A 646 12.32 10.51 -15.99
CA ARG A 646 11.52 11.13 -14.93
C ARG A 646 10.13 10.48 -14.92
N LEU A 647 9.34 10.80 -13.86
CA LEU A 647 7.97 10.32 -13.67
C LEU A 647 7.05 10.66 -14.86
#